data_bdbe08e702026747788041286be720ed
#
_entry.id   bdbe08e702026747788041286be720ed
#
_cell.length_a   1.000
_cell.length_b   1.000
_cell.length_c   1.000
_cell.angle_alpha   90.00
_cell.angle_beta   90.00
_cell.angle_gamma   90.00
#
_symmetry.space_group_name_H-M   'P 1'
#
loop_
_entity.id
_entity.type
_entity.pdbx_description
1 polymer ?
#
loop_
_entity_poly.entity_id
_entity_poly.type
_entity_poly.pdbx_seq_one_letter_code
_entity_poly.pdbx_strand_id
1 'polypeptide(L)'
;MPSAEGLAGREAELGLAAAVVRRLSEGRAAALAIEGEAGIGKTRLVQSIVADARSRDAAVFCGQAHPFERTRPFGVVAAALDLSRRSPDPRRAAIGALLAGQGTGAQAWAAGDIQYRVVEEIVDLVDKSCAERPVLLVAEDIHWADSASLLAILSVARQLPLAALLVVVTARPSPLPAEVVRLLDDLAAGGARTMQLQPLKPDDVAVLARHVLGASPGPALTAMLAKAGGNPLWARAILRSLADEEMLRRAGDSVEATTSELPASLSDLVVRRLRHLPRATLELLQVTAVLGDAVSLRDVAAVARRPPAEVVGQLSDAFDAQLLDEGDDRVVFRHQLVHDAIYQHMPPPARRLLHREAAVALMAAGADRLDVADHLMLGAERGDEQAVAWLRDAAREASAQAPLVTVELIRRAEALLPGGHHDADLVSSEVVQALLRAGKVAEASARAEAVLARRHAAEVDTPLRVALVGALALQNRAAELITIAQASLAGPAQLRPSDQVLMLAQQSWALVYTGDPRAGESAASQALTIAEQAGDAAMTVWALTALMVAVGRQGRYGKALAHARRAAALAAGSHDTRSLPLQPKFFLGLALFDCDLVDEARAAYREALDDEFSSGFLLSETLTNDAQAAFVIGEWEDAVPGLIAGGQAAQDKGNQILVAQSLAYRTIIATAMGDHRAASELAGGIAGSLEGGQLSYNAGILAFAVAGLKAAEGDRQGAYDLLLWCWRFDAARQCRFY
;
A
#
# COMPACT_ATOMS: atom_id res chain seq x y z
N MET A 1 -16.96 -26.30 23.07
CA MET A 1 -15.79 -25.56 23.57
C MET A 1 -14.55 -26.27 23.06
N PRO A 2 -13.72 -25.70 22.19
CA PRO A 2 -12.38 -26.23 22.04
C PRO A 2 -11.63 -25.79 23.31
N SER A 3 -11.32 -26.77 24.14
CA SER A 3 -10.55 -26.65 25.35
C SER A 3 -9.26 -25.89 25.08
N ALA A 4 -8.84 -25.09 26.05
CA ALA A 4 -7.49 -24.55 26.20
C ALA A 4 -6.44 -25.66 26.31
N GLU A 5 -6.38 -26.57 25.32
CA GLU A 5 -5.37 -27.59 25.17
C GLU A 5 -4.07 -26.89 24.80
N GLY A 6 -3.44 -26.49 25.87
CA GLY A 6 -2.05 -26.25 26.14
C GLY A 6 -1.20 -25.73 25.00
N LEU A 7 -1.08 -24.39 24.87
CA LEU A 7 0.14 -23.78 24.37
C LEU A 7 1.22 -23.97 25.45
N ALA A 8 1.79 -25.18 25.54
CA ALA A 8 2.81 -25.51 26.51
C ALA A 8 4.00 -24.53 26.39
N GLY A 9 4.48 -23.97 27.50
CA GLY A 9 5.62 -23.08 27.54
C GLY A 9 5.41 -21.70 26.94
N ARG A 10 4.15 -21.23 26.84
CA ARG A 10 3.78 -19.93 26.28
C ARG A 10 2.99 -19.05 27.28
N GLU A 11 3.21 -19.27 28.57
CA GLU A 11 2.46 -18.58 29.62
C GLU A 11 2.71 -17.06 29.59
N ALA A 12 3.94 -16.63 29.31
CA ALA A 12 4.29 -15.21 29.21
C ALA A 12 3.63 -14.55 27.99
N GLU A 13 3.67 -15.21 26.85
CA GLU A 13 3.05 -14.74 25.60
C GLU A 13 1.53 -14.72 25.71
N LEU A 14 0.93 -15.74 26.32
CA LEU A 14 -0.50 -15.77 26.60
C LEU A 14 -0.91 -14.67 27.59
N GLY A 15 -0.08 -14.40 28.61
CA GLY A 15 -0.30 -13.30 29.54
C GLY A 15 -0.31 -11.93 28.86
N LEU A 16 0.64 -11.70 27.95
CA LEU A 16 0.72 -10.48 27.18
C LEU A 16 -0.46 -10.36 26.20
N ALA A 17 -0.81 -11.45 25.51
CA ALA A 17 -1.96 -11.51 24.62
C ALA A 17 -3.27 -11.19 25.37
N ALA A 18 -3.51 -11.80 26.53
CA ALA A 18 -4.66 -11.52 27.38
C ALA A 18 -4.70 -10.06 27.87
N ALA A 19 -3.53 -9.45 28.12
CA ALA A 19 -3.44 -8.04 28.51
C ALA A 19 -3.85 -7.11 27.35
N VAL A 20 -3.49 -7.44 26.11
CA VAL A 20 -3.87 -6.65 24.93
C VAL A 20 -5.36 -6.80 24.64
N VAL A 21 -5.93 -8.01 24.75
CA VAL A 21 -7.37 -8.25 24.59
C VAL A 21 -8.19 -7.55 25.68
N ARG A 22 -7.68 -7.46 26.92
CA ARG A 22 -8.35 -6.66 27.96
C ARG A 22 -8.42 -5.18 27.59
N ARG A 23 -7.34 -4.59 27.06
CA ARG A 23 -7.37 -3.20 26.58
C ARG A 23 -8.43 -2.97 25.53
N LEU A 24 -8.60 -3.93 24.61
CA LEU A 24 -9.68 -3.91 23.62
C LEU A 24 -11.05 -3.86 24.32
N SER A 25 -11.28 -4.71 25.34
CA SER A 25 -12.53 -4.73 26.10
C SER A 25 -12.78 -3.45 26.92
N GLU A 26 -11.70 -2.70 27.24
CA GLU A 26 -11.75 -1.40 27.91
C GLU A 26 -12.00 -0.23 26.93
N GLY A 27 -12.26 -0.53 25.65
CA GLY A 27 -12.48 0.48 24.61
C GLY A 27 -11.20 1.18 24.13
N ARG A 28 -10.03 0.58 24.30
CA ARG A 28 -8.74 1.21 23.99
C ARG A 28 -8.09 0.52 22.80
N ALA A 29 -7.63 1.32 21.83
CA ALA A 29 -6.85 0.83 20.71
C ALA A 29 -5.53 0.17 21.18
N ALA A 30 -5.15 -0.89 20.48
CA ALA A 30 -3.88 -1.58 20.66
C ALA A 30 -3.43 -2.25 19.37
N ALA A 31 -2.12 -2.45 19.22
CA ALA A 31 -1.57 -3.27 18.16
C ALA A 31 -0.54 -4.27 18.73
N LEU A 32 -0.47 -5.46 18.11
CA LEU A 32 0.43 -6.54 18.48
C LEU A 32 1.06 -7.14 17.22
N ALA A 33 2.38 -7.08 17.13
CA ALA A 33 3.16 -7.77 16.12
C ALA A 33 3.73 -9.06 16.71
N ILE A 34 3.47 -10.21 16.07
CA ILE A 34 3.96 -11.51 16.50
C ILE A 34 4.95 -12.03 15.44
N GLU A 35 6.20 -12.11 15.82
CA GLU A 35 7.26 -12.61 14.97
C GLU A 35 7.73 -14.00 15.42
N GLY A 36 8.13 -14.83 14.47
CA GLY A 36 8.69 -16.14 14.79
C GLY A 36 8.81 -17.05 13.56
N GLU A 37 9.64 -18.07 13.68
CA GLU A 37 9.89 -19.03 12.62
C GLU A 37 8.62 -19.80 12.18
N ALA A 38 8.70 -20.43 11.01
CA ALA A 38 7.65 -21.32 10.56
C ALA A 38 7.43 -22.46 11.56
N GLY A 39 6.19 -22.74 11.91
CA GLY A 39 5.84 -23.83 12.84
C GLY A 39 6.07 -23.55 14.32
N ILE A 40 6.54 -22.34 14.70
CA ILE A 40 6.84 -21.97 16.10
C ILE A 40 5.58 -21.78 16.96
N GLY A 41 4.38 -21.68 16.34
CA GLY A 41 3.12 -21.58 17.03
C GLY A 41 2.40 -20.23 16.90
N LYS A 42 2.75 -19.36 15.93
CA LYS A 42 2.09 -18.06 15.69
C LYS A 42 0.57 -18.19 15.53
N THR A 43 0.13 -18.98 14.57
CA THR A 43 -1.30 -19.22 14.29
C THR A 43 -2.06 -19.78 15.50
N ARG A 44 -1.45 -20.65 16.30
CA ARG A 44 -2.07 -21.17 17.53
C ARG A 44 -2.25 -20.09 18.59
N LEU A 45 -1.28 -19.18 18.71
CA LEU A 45 -1.38 -18.05 19.62
C LEU A 45 -2.46 -17.07 19.12
N VAL A 46 -2.52 -16.80 17.82
CA VAL A 46 -3.59 -16.00 17.20
C VAL A 46 -4.96 -16.62 17.46
N GLN A 47 -5.12 -17.94 17.29
CA GLN A 47 -6.36 -18.64 17.61
C GLN A 47 -6.77 -18.46 19.08
N SER A 48 -5.81 -18.44 20.01
CA SER A 48 -6.09 -18.16 21.43
C SER A 48 -6.55 -16.71 21.66
N ILE A 49 -5.92 -15.73 20.98
CA ILE A 49 -6.32 -14.32 21.01
C ILE A 49 -7.75 -14.17 20.46
N VAL A 50 -8.03 -14.81 19.32
CA VAL A 50 -9.36 -14.81 18.69
C VAL A 50 -10.43 -15.40 19.62
N ALA A 51 -10.12 -16.53 20.28
CA ALA A 51 -11.05 -17.16 21.22
C ALA A 51 -11.33 -16.27 22.44
N ASP A 52 -10.30 -15.62 23.02
CA ASP A 52 -10.47 -14.69 24.15
C ASP A 52 -11.26 -13.44 23.71
N ALA A 53 -10.95 -12.85 22.55
CA ALA A 53 -11.68 -11.69 22.02
C ALA A 53 -13.17 -12.01 21.77
N ARG A 54 -13.46 -13.16 21.15
CA ARG A 54 -14.85 -13.62 20.94
C ARG A 54 -15.59 -13.84 22.25
N SER A 55 -14.92 -14.36 23.27
CA SER A 55 -15.54 -14.57 24.59
C SER A 55 -15.92 -13.25 25.26
N ARG A 56 -15.38 -12.12 24.81
CA ARG A 56 -15.62 -10.75 25.25
C ARG A 56 -16.47 -9.93 24.27
N ASP A 57 -17.22 -10.62 23.41
CA ASP A 57 -18.14 -10.02 22.42
C ASP A 57 -17.47 -9.14 21.35
N ALA A 58 -16.19 -9.34 21.06
CA ALA A 58 -15.51 -8.62 19.99
C ALA A 58 -15.87 -9.16 18.61
N ALA A 59 -16.03 -8.26 17.63
CA ALA A 59 -16.05 -8.61 16.23
C ALA A 59 -14.64 -9.05 15.80
N VAL A 60 -14.53 -10.18 15.11
CA VAL A 60 -13.24 -10.72 14.71
C VAL A 60 -13.17 -10.82 13.19
N PHE A 61 -12.18 -10.15 12.61
CA PHE A 61 -11.85 -10.15 11.21
C PHE A 61 -10.46 -10.76 11.04
N CYS A 62 -10.35 -11.86 10.30
CA CYS A 62 -9.10 -12.59 10.12
C CYS A 62 -8.81 -12.79 8.64
N GLY A 63 -7.61 -12.38 8.21
CA GLY A 63 -7.06 -12.65 6.89
C GLY A 63 -5.65 -13.23 7.00
N GLN A 64 -5.29 -14.07 6.05
CA GLN A 64 -3.97 -14.64 5.93
C GLN A 64 -3.38 -14.31 4.56
N ALA A 65 -2.13 -13.87 4.53
CA ALA A 65 -1.42 -13.65 3.28
C ALA A 65 -0.81 -14.95 2.77
N HIS A 66 -0.88 -15.15 1.47
CA HIS A 66 -0.32 -16.32 0.81
C HIS A 66 0.79 -15.95 -0.18
N PRO A 67 1.81 -16.80 -0.38
CA PRO A 67 2.96 -16.52 -1.24
C PRO A 67 2.60 -16.14 -2.68
N PHE A 68 1.46 -16.62 -3.18
CA PHE A 68 0.99 -16.47 -4.56
C PHE A 68 -0.11 -15.42 -4.74
N GLU A 69 -0.39 -14.61 -3.73
CA GLU A 69 -1.40 -13.54 -3.77
C GLU A 69 -0.78 -12.12 -3.65
N ARG A 70 0.55 -12.01 -3.77
CA ARG A 70 1.26 -10.72 -3.62
C ARG A 70 0.87 -9.68 -4.67
N THR A 71 0.42 -10.12 -5.84
CA THR A 71 -0.05 -9.23 -6.89
C THR A 71 -1.52 -8.86 -6.76
N ARG A 72 -2.28 -9.53 -5.87
CA ARG A 72 -3.69 -9.22 -5.62
C ARG A 72 -3.80 -8.04 -4.64
N PRO A 73 -4.22 -6.84 -5.12
CA PRO A 73 -4.32 -5.68 -4.26
C PRO A 73 -5.33 -5.90 -3.14
N PHE A 74 -4.98 -5.48 -1.92
CA PHE A 74 -5.81 -5.63 -0.72
C PHE A 74 -6.17 -7.08 -0.37
N GLY A 75 -5.44 -8.10 -0.86
CA GLY A 75 -5.80 -9.50 -0.72
C GLY A 75 -6.10 -9.92 0.73
N VAL A 76 -5.18 -9.65 1.65
CA VAL A 76 -5.33 -10.00 3.08
C VAL A 76 -6.49 -9.24 3.72
N VAL A 77 -6.62 -7.94 3.46
CA VAL A 77 -7.64 -7.10 4.09
C VAL A 77 -9.02 -7.43 3.51
N ALA A 78 -9.09 -7.68 2.21
CA ALA A 78 -10.33 -8.10 1.55
C ALA A 78 -10.82 -9.45 2.08
N ALA A 79 -9.92 -10.40 2.29
CA ALA A 79 -10.25 -11.69 2.91
C ALA A 79 -10.71 -11.50 4.37
N ALA A 80 -10.00 -10.69 5.16
CA ALA A 80 -10.35 -10.45 6.56
C ALA A 80 -11.73 -9.80 6.72
N LEU A 81 -12.04 -8.79 5.92
CA LEU A 81 -13.27 -7.99 6.03
C LEU A 81 -14.41 -8.48 5.11
N ASP A 82 -14.22 -9.58 4.38
CA ASP A 82 -15.17 -10.09 3.37
C ASP A 82 -15.56 -9.03 2.34
N LEU A 83 -14.55 -8.35 1.77
CA LEU A 83 -14.75 -7.32 0.76
C LEU A 83 -14.95 -7.98 -0.61
N SER A 84 -16.13 -8.52 -0.82
CA SER A 84 -16.50 -9.12 -2.08
C SER A 84 -17.80 -8.53 -2.61
N ARG A 85 -17.97 -8.50 -3.95
CA ARG A 85 -19.23 -8.08 -4.61
C ARG A 85 -20.44 -8.89 -4.17
N ARG A 86 -20.23 -10.06 -3.58
CA ARG A 86 -21.26 -10.97 -3.11
C ARG A 86 -21.48 -10.87 -1.60
N SER A 87 -20.75 -9.97 -0.92
CA SER A 87 -20.94 -9.79 0.51
C SER A 87 -22.39 -9.39 0.81
N PRO A 88 -23.01 -9.96 1.85
CA PRO A 88 -24.36 -9.60 2.25
C PRO A 88 -24.45 -8.19 2.85
N ASP A 89 -23.32 -7.61 3.26
CA ASP A 89 -23.22 -6.23 3.71
C ASP A 89 -23.05 -5.30 2.51
N PRO A 90 -23.97 -4.33 2.28
CA PRO A 90 -23.92 -3.42 1.14
C PRO A 90 -22.62 -2.60 1.06
N ARG A 91 -22.04 -2.22 2.20
CA ARG A 91 -20.79 -1.44 2.25
C ARG A 91 -19.60 -2.29 1.81
N ARG A 92 -19.49 -3.50 2.34
CA ARG A 92 -18.46 -4.46 1.94
C ARG A 92 -18.58 -4.82 0.47
N ALA A 93 -19.82 -4.99 -0.03
CA ALA A 93 -20.08 -5.22 -1.43
C ALA A 93 -19.67 -4.02 -2.30
N ALA A 94 -19.88 -2.79 -1.84
CA ALA A 94 -19.45 -1.57 -2.54
C ALA A 94 -17.91 -1.49 -2.63
N ILE A 95 -17.20 -1.72 -1.53
CA ILE A 95 -15.73 -1.79 -1.55
C ILE A 95 -15.25 -2.93 -2.45
N GLY A 96 -15.91 -4.10 -2.39
CA GLY A 96 -15.63 -5.23 -3.27
C GLY A 96 -15.86 -4.93 -4.76
N ALA A 97 -16.81 -4.06 -5.10
CA ALA A 97 -17.02 -3.57 -6.46
C ALA A 97 -15.91 -2.61 -6.91
N LEU A 98 -15.43 -1.74 -6.01
CA LEU A 98 -14.26 -0.89 -6.26
C LEU A 98 -13.01 -1.73 -6.50
N LEU A 99 -12.78 -2.76 -5.68
CA LEU A 99 -11.66 -3.70 -5.84
C LEU A 99 -11.74 -4.52 -7.13
N ALA A 100 -12.95 -4.77 -7.66
CA ALA A 100 -13.15 -5.49 -8.92
C ALA A 100 -13.07 -4.60 -10.18
N GLY A 101 -12.67 -3.33 -10.04
CA GLY A 101 -12.44 -2.44 -11.19
C GLY A 101 -13.71 -1.97 -11.92
N GLN A 102 -14.89 -2.10 -11.35
CA GLN A 102 -16.13 -1.62 -11.95
C GLN A 102 -16.43 -0.13 -11.64
N GLY A 103 -15.38 0.67 -11.55
CA GLY A 103 -15.46 2.13 -11.55
C GLY A 103 -14.74 2.64 -12.79
N THR A 104 -15.49 2.82 -13.88
CA THR A 104 -15.19 3.60 -15.09
C THR A 104 -13.73 3.92 -15.40
N GLY A 105 -13.29 3.43 -16.54
CA GLY A 105 -12.00 3.59 -17.20
C GLY A 105 -11.26 4.91 -16.98
N ALA A 106 -10.56 5.01 -15.87
CA ALA A 106 -9.74 6.16 -15.54
C ALA A 106 -8.29 5.90 -15.99
N GLN A 107 -7.82 6.76 -16.89
CA GLN A 107 -6.44 6.74 -17.35
C GLN A 107 -5.46 7.18 -16.25
N ALA A 108 -4.33 6.69 -16.36
CA ALA A 108 -2.97 6.78 -15.81
C ALA A 108 -2.65 7.66 -14.57
N TRP A 109 -3.35 8.73 -14.29
CA TRP A 109 -3.06 9.65 -13.17
C TRP A 109 -3.96 9.42 -11.94
N ALA A 110 -5.08 8.73 -12.11
CA ALA A 110 -6.08 8.47 -11.07
C ALA A 110 -5.81 7.18 -10.24
N ALA A 111 -4.75 6.45 -10.54
CA ALA A 111 -4.51 5.14 -9.93
C ALA A 111 -4.11 5.21 -8.44
N GLY A 112 -3.36 6.24 -8.04
CA GLY A 112 -3.10 6.49 -6.63
C GLY A 112 -4.36 6.78 -5.81
N ASP A 113 -5.38 7.28 -6.48
CA ASP A 113 -6.64 7.72 -5.89
C ASP A 113 -7.56 6.58 -5.48
N ILE A 114 -7.70 5.57 -6.33
CA ILE A 114 -8.55 4.41 -6.03
C ILE A 114 -7.97 3.65 -4.84
N GLN A 115 -6.64 3.49 -4.79
CA GLN A 115 -5.99 2.83 -3.68
C GLN A 115 -6.23 3.59 -2.37
N TYR A 116 -6.07 4.92 -2.38
CA TYR A 116 -6.29 5.76 -1.21
C TYR A 116 -7.76 5.73 -0.77
N ARG A 117 -8.68 5.85 -1.72
CA ARG A 117 -10.12 5.76 -1.47
C ARG A 117 -10.53 4.42 -0.89
N VAL A 118 -10.03 3.32 -1.42
CA VAL A 118 -10.27 1.99 -0.85
C VAL A 118 -9.74 1.91 0.59
N VAL A 119 -8.58 2.51 0.87
CA VAL A 119 -8.05 2.60 2.24
C VAL A 119 -8.98 3.38 3.15
N GLU A 120 -9.47 4.55 2.74
CA GLU A 120 -10.41 5.37 3.51
C GLU A 120 -11.74 4.65 3.77
N GLU A 121 -12.31 4.00 2.74
CA GLU A 121 -13.52 3.19 2.90
C GLU A 121 -13.30 1.99 3.86
N ILE A 122 -12.11 1.40 3.87
CA ILE A 122 -11.74 0.34 4.82
C ILE A 122 -11.64 0.92 6.23
N VAL A 123 -11.03 2.08 6.40
CA VAL A 123 -10.93 2.77 7.70
C VAL A 123 -12.32 3.10 8.23
N ASP A 124 -13.20 3.70 7.41
CA ASP A 124 -14.59 4.03 7.77
C ASP A 124 -15.42 2.77 8.12
N LEU A 125 -15.24 1.69 7.38
CA LEU A 125 -15.87 0.39 7.66
C LEU A 125 -15.45 -0.16 9.03
N VAL A 126 -14.16 -0.10 9.35
CA VAL A 126 -13.61 -0.56 10.63
C VAL A 126 -14.06 0.36 11.76
N ASP A 127 -14.04 1.68 11.58
CA ASP A 127 -14.49 2.65 12.58
C ASP A 127 -15.96 2.44 12.94
N LYS A 128 -16.83 2.30 11.95
CA LYS A 128 -18.26 1.98 12.17
C LYS A 128 -18.45 0.63 12.87
N SER A 129 -17.62 -0.36 12.54
CA SER A 129 -17.64 -1.65 13.24
C SER A 129 -17.21 -1.49 14.71
N CYS A 130 -16.23 -0.62 14.99
CA CYS A 130 -15.78 -0.30 16.34
C CYS A 130 -16.83 0.46 17.18
N ALA A 131 -17.67 1.26 16.51
CA ALA A 131 -18.78 1.95 17.17
C ALA A 131 -19.89 0.98 17.63
N GLU A 132 -20.06 -0.16 16.95
CA GLU A 132 -21.05 -1.18 17.32
C GLU A 132 -20.53 -2.10 18.43
N ARG A 133 -19.28 -2.55 18.35
CA ARG A 133 -18.62 -3.44 19.32
C ARG A 133 -17.10 -3.44 19.14
N PRO A 134 -16.31 -3.85 20.17
CA PRO A 134 -14.87 -3.96 20.04
C PRO A 134 -14.46 -4.81 18.82
N VAL A 135 -13.43 -4.40 18.09
CA VAL A 135 -12.97 -5.05 16.84
C VAL A 135 -11.57 -5.63 17.04
N LEU A 136 -11.41 -6.90 16.65
CA LEU A 136 -10.12 -7.54 16.46
C LEU A 136 -9.89 -7.75 14.96
N LEU A 137 -8.88 -7.07 14.41
CA LEU A 137 -8.40 -7.26 13.04
C LEU A 137 -7.09 -8.06 13.06
N VAL A 138 -7.07 -9.21 12.42
CA VAL A 138 -5.91 -10.09 12.32
C VAL A 138 -5.44 -10.18 10.88
N ALA A 139 -4.14 -9.97 10.65
CA ALA A 139 -3.47 -10.24 9.39
C ALA A 139 -2.31 -11.20 9.63
N GLU A 140 -2.48 -12.46 9.21
CA GLU A 140 -1.44 -13.47 9.37
C GLU A 140 -0.48 -13.47 8.18
N ASP A 141 0.79 -13.79 8.46
CA ASP A 141 1.89 -13.97 7.48
C ASP A 141 2.11 -12.76 6.55
N ILE A 142 2.05 -11.55 7.12
CA ILE A 142 2.15 -10.28 6.37
C ILE A 142 3.40 -10.14 5.51
N HIS A 143 4.42 -10.98 5.69
CA HIS A 143 5.60 -11.03 4.83
C HIS A 143 5.27 -11.50 3.39
N TRP A 144 4.07 -12.05 3.17
CA TRP A 144 3.50 -12.36 1.86
C TRP A 144 2.43 -11.35 1.40
N ALA A 145 2.08 -10.37 2.24
CA ALA A 145 1.03 -9.42 1.92
C ALA A 145 1.45 -8.46 0.80
N ASP A 146 0.47 -8.03 0.03
CA ASP A 146 0.63 -6.97 -0.96
C ASP A 146 0.77 -5.59 -0.30
N SER A 147 1.38 -4.66 -0.98
CA SER A 147 1.65 -3.32 -0.46
C SER A 147 0.40 -2.49 -0.14
N ALA A 148 -0.71 -2.74 -0.84
CA ALA A 148 -1.97 -2.05 -0.58
C ALA A 148 -2.62 -2.54 0.72
N SER A 149 -2.55 -3.86 0.99
CA SER A 149 -2.95 -4.43 2.29
C SER A 149 -2.12 -3.86 3.45
N LEU A 150 -0.78 -3.77 3.28
CA LEU A 150 0.10 -3.21 4.31
C LEU A 150 -0.25 -1.74 4.61
N LEU A 151 -0.53 -0.96 3.56
CA LEU A 151 -0.96 0.43 3.70
C LEU A 151 -2.30 0.53 4.44
N ALA A 152 -3.28 -0.30 4.09
CA ALA A 152 -4.60 -0.30 4.75
C ALA A 152 -4.49 -0.66 6.24
N ILE A 153 -3.71 -1.70 6.59
CA ILE A 153 -3.48 -2.08 7.99
C ILE A 153 -2.85 -0.94 8.77
N LEU A 154 -1.85 -0.26 8.20
CA LEU A 154 -1.20 0.87 8.83
C LEU A 154 -2.16 2.06 9.02
N SER A 155 -2.95 2.38 7.99
CA SER A 155 -3.93 3.47 8.03
C SER A 155 -5.00 3.21 9.09
N VAL A 156 -5.55 2.00 9.16
CA VAL A 156 -6.52 1.59 10.21
C VAL A 156 -5.90 1.75 11.60
N ALA A 157 -4.66 1.30 11.80
CA ALA A 157 -4.00 1.40 13.11
C ALA A 157 -3.70 2.85 13.53
N ARG A 158 -3.38 3.73 12.57
CA ARG A 158 -3.01 5.14 12.83
C ARG A 158 -4.21 6.06 12.98
N GLN A 159 -5.24 5.89 12.14
CA GLN A 159 -6.38 6.80 12.10
C GLN A 159 -7.42 6.52 13.19
N LEU A 160 -7.40 5.33 13.81
CA LEU A 160 -8.36 4.92 14.84
C LEU A 160 -7.72 4.75 16.24
N PRO A 161 -6.94 5.72 16.76
CA PRO A 161 -6.20 5.57 18.01
C PRO A 161 -7.11 5.55 19.25
N LEU A 162 -8.35 6.03 19.13
CA LEU A 162 -9.34 6.10 20.21
C LEU A 162 -10.44 5.02 20.06
N ALA A 163 -10.44 4.26 18.98
CA ALA A 163 -11.43 3.21 18.74
C ALA A 163 -11.16 1.96 19.61
N ALA A 164 -12.20 1.20 19.89
CA ALA A 164 -12.08 -0.12 20.51
C ALA A 164 -11.55 -1.15 19.48
N LEU A 165 -10.28 -1.00 19.09
CA LEU A 165 -9.63 -1.73 18.01
C LEU A 165 -8.35 -2.43 18.50
N LEU A 166 -8.21 -3.71 18.16
CA LEU A 166 -6.96 -4.46 18.29
C LEU A 166 -6.50 -4.94 16.93
N VAL A 167 -5.35 -4.48 16.49
CA VAL A 167 -4.70 -4.98 15.26
C VAL A 167 -3.65 -5.99 15.65
N VAL A 168 -3.73 -7.21 15.10
CA VAL A 168 -2.74 -8.27 15.30
C VAL A 168 -2.14 -8.65 13.94
N VAL A 169 -0.82 -8.56 13.85
CA VAL A 169 -0.10 -8.98 12.64
C VAL A 169 0.89 -10.10 12.98
N THR A 170 1.08 -11.04 12.05
CA THR A 170 2.14 -12.05 12.20
C THR A 170 3.13 -12.00 11.05
N ALA A 171 4.42 -12.20 11.36
CA ALA A 171 5.49 -12.23 10.37
C ALA A 171 6.50 -13.33 10.68
N ARG A 172 7.31 -13.75 9.67
CA ARG A 172 8.52 -14.53 9.86
C ARG A 172 9.68 -13.58 10.21
N PRO A 173 10.74 -14.04 10.89
CA PRO A 173 11.92 -13.22 11.10
C PRO A 173 12.65 -12.94 9.77
N SER A 174 13.53 -11.92 9.80
CA SER A 174 14.37 -11.50 8.66
C SER A 174 14.95 -12.66 7.82
N PRO A 175 15.07 -12.52 6.47
CA PRO A 175 14.90 -11.26 5.73
C PRO A 175 13.44 -10.96 5.38
N LEU A 176 12.98 -9.75 5.71
CA LEU A 176 11.65 -9.25 5.40
C LEU A 176 11.70 -8.27 4.23
N PRO A 177 10.64 -8.18 3.42
CA PRO A 177 10.48 -7.07 2.46
C PRO A 177 10.54 -5.71 3.15
N ALA A 178 11.15 -4.71 2.50
CA ALA A 178 11.34 -3.39 3.09
C ALA A 178 10.03 -2.70 3.51
N GLU A 179 8.93 -3.02 2.85
CA GLU A 179 7.58 -2.50 3.15
C GLU A 179 7.01 -3.11 4.44
N VAL A 180 7.27 -4.39 4.66
CA VAL A 180 6.87 -5.07 5.91
C VAL A 180 7.68 -4.54 7.09
N VAL A 181 9.01 -4.34 6.91
CA VAL A 181 9.86 -3.72 7.95
C VAL A 181 9.31 -2.34 8.31
N ARG A 182 9.01 -1.50 7.33
CA ARG A 182 8.41 -0.18 7.57
C ARG A 182 7.10 -0.26 8.32
N LEU A 183 6.19 -1.16 7.94
CA LEU A 183 4.93 -1.36 8.67
C LEU A 183 5.18 -1.71 10.13
N LEU A 184 6.09 -2.64 10.41
CA LEU A 184 6.39 -3.06 11.79
C LEU A 184 7.02 -1.94 12.61
N ASP A 185 7.96 -1.17 12.02
CA ASP A 185 8.58 0.00 12.64
C ASP A 185 7.54 1.10 12.94
N ASP A 186 6.66 1.37 11.99
CA ASP A 186 5.59 2.37 12.12
C ASP A 186 4.56 1.97 13.18
N LEU A 187 4.16 0.69 13.23
CA LEU A 187 3.30 0.18 14.30
C LEU A 187 3.99 0.27 15.67
N ALA A 188 5.27 -0.05 15.75
CA ALA A 188 6.06 0.06 16.98
C ALA A 188 6.15 1.52 17.46
N ALA A 189 6.41 2.47 16.54
CA ALA A 189 6.41 3.91 16.83
C ALA A 189 5.03 4.38 17.34
N GLY A 190 3.93 3.78 16.82
CA GLY A 190 2.56 4.00 17.28
C GLY A 190 2.21 3.32 18.63
N GLY A 191 3.16 2.66 19.29
CA GLY A 191 2.99 1.99 20.57
C GLY A 191 2.52 0.54 20.49
N ALA A 192 2.61 -0.11 19.31
CA ALA A 192 2.38 -1.53 19.18
C ALA A 192 3.37 -2.34 20.03
N ARG A 193 2.89 -3.44 20.58
CA ARG A 193 3.77 -4.40 21.24
C ARG A 193 4.30 -5.40 20.24
N THR A 194 5.61 -5.66 20.30
CA THR A 194 6.24 -6.72 19.51
C THR A 194 6.47 -7.93 20.39
N MET A 195 6.12 -9.10 19.90
CA MET A 195 6.30 -10.39 20.55
C MET A 195 7.10 -11.32 19.64
N GLN A 196 8.31 -11.66 20.05
CA GLN A 196 9.14 -12.65 19.34
C GLN A 196 8.97 -14.04 19.97
N LEU A 197 8.37 -14.96 19.22
CA LEU A 197 8.21 -16.34 19.66
C LEU A 197 9.54 -17.09 19.52
N GLN A 198 10.13 -17.39 20.67
CA GLN A 198 11.37 -18.20 20.74
C GLN A 198 11.05 -19.70 20.67
N PRO A 199 12.01 -20.56 20.30
CA PRO A 199 11.88 -22.01 20.45
C PRO A 199 11.48 -22.43 21.88
N LEU A 200 10.66 -23.47 21.99
CA LEU A 200 10.27 -24.03 23.29
C LEU A 200 11.49 -24.57 24.04
N LYS A 201 11.49 -24.40 25.33
CA LYS A 201 12.49 -25.04 26.19
C LYS A 201 12.29 -26.58 26.22
N PRO A 202 13.32 -27.36 26.54
CA PRO A 202 13.22 -28.82 26.61
C PRO A 202 12.06 -29.32 27.51
N ASP A 203 11.86 -28.69 28.65
CA ASP A 203 10.79 -29.02 29.59
C ASP A 203 9.37 -28.75 28.96
N ASP A 204 9.24 -27.69 28.20
CA ASP A 204 8.00 -27.34 27.50
C ASP A 204 7.70 -28.30 26.36
N VAL A 205 8.75 -28.76 25.66
CA VAL A 205 8.65 -29.81 24.64
C VAL A 205 8.20 -31.14 25.30
N ALA A 206 8.68 -31.45 26.49
CA ALA A 206 8.23 -32.62 27.24
C ALA A 206 6.75 -32.51 27.66
N VAL A 207 6.31 -31.32 28.08
CA VAL A 207 4.88 -31.05 28.34
C VAL A 207 4.04 -31.22 27.07
N LEU A 208 4.49 -30.71 25.92
CA LEU A 208 3.84 -30.90 24.64
C LEU A 208 3.74 -32.39 24.28
N ALA A 209 4.84 -33.16 24.45
CA ALA A 209 4.84 -34.59 24.20
C ALA A 209 3.84 -35.32 25.09
N ARG A 210 3.78 -34.96 26.37
CA ARG A 210 2.80 -35.53 27.32
C ARG A 210 1.36 -35.29 26.90
N HIS A 211 1.04 -34.10 26.41
CA HIS A 211 -0.29 -33.79 25.90
C HIS A 211 -0.63 -34.63 24.65
N VAL A 212 0.32 -34.88 23.77
CA VAL A 212 0.11 -35.65 22.54
C VAL A 212 0.00 -37.15 22.81
N LEU A 213 0.81 -37.68 23.72
CA LEU A 213 0.93 -39.14 23.98
C LEU A 213 0.08 -39.62 25.15
N GLY A 214 -0.44 -38.71 26.00
CA GLY A 214 -1.11 -39.07 27.23
C GLY A 214 -0.17 -39.67 28.31
N ALA A 215 1.17 -39.60 28.12
CA ALA A 215 2.19 -40.07 29.04
C ALA A 215 3.50 -39.29 28.88
N SER A 216 4.37 -39.26 29.88
CA SER A 216 5.64 -38.55 29.85
C SER A 216 6.62 -39.18 28.86
N PRO A 217 7.36 -38.37 28.06
CA PRO A 217 8.43 -38.91 27.22
C PRO A 217 9.57 -39.43 28.09
N GLY A 218 10.05 -40.64 27.79
CA GLY A 218 11.24 -41.20 28.43
C GLY A 218 12.55 -40.65 27.83
N PRO A 219 13.72 -41.00 28.39
CA PRO A 219 15.00 -40.41 28.01
C PRO A 219 15.34 -40.49 26.52
N ALA A 220 15.11 -41.65 25.89
CA ALA A 220 15.40 -41.81 24.45
C ALA A 220 14.50 -40.92 23.58
N LEU A 221 13.20 -40.89 23.88
CA LEU A 221 12.24 -40.02 23.16
C LEU A 221 12.56 -38.54 23.41
N THR A 222 12.95 -38.15 24.63
CA THR A 222 13.33 -36.75 24.93
C THR A 222 14.57 -36.35 24.14
N ALA A 223 15.59 -37.20 24.03
CA ALA A 223 16.78 -36.96 23.22
C ALA A 223 16.44 -36.81 21.72
N MET A 224 15.45 -37.56 21.23
CA MET A 224 14.95 -37.40 19.87
C MET A 224 14.21 -36.05 19.67
N LEU A 225 13.32 -35.68 20.58
CA LEU A 225 12.59 -34.44 20.53
C LEU A 225 13.48 -33.21 20.66
N ALA A 226 14.64 -33.31 21.33
CA ALA A 226 15.64 -32.24 21.38
C ALA A 226 16.15 -31.85 19.99
N LYS A 227 16.18 -32.78 19.03
CA LYS A 227 16.55 -32.51 17.63
C LYS A 227 15.52 -31.65 16.88
N ALA A 228 14.28 -31.49 17.42
CA ALA A 228 13.32 -30.55 16.91
C ALA A 228 13.71 -29.07 17.17
N GLY A 229 14.84 -28.83 17.88
CA GLY A 229 15.29 -27.47 18.16
C GLY A 229 14.28 -26.60 18.93
N GLY A 230 13.37 -27.23 19.69
CA GLY A 230 12.30 -26.52 20.39
C GLY A 230 11.13 -26.04 19.51
N ASN A 231 11.09 -26.42 18.23
CA ASN A 231 9.96 -26.07 17.36
C ASN A 231 8.77 -27.03 17.62
N PRO A 232 7.60 -26.50 18.06
CA PRO A 232 6.46 -27.34 18.44
C PRO A 232 5.91 -28.21 17.31
N LEU A 233 5.95 -27.68 16.09
CA LEU A 233 5.44 -28.39 14.93
C LEU A 233 6.35 -29.58 14.60
N TRP A 234 7.68 -29.39 14.69
CA TRP A 234 8.67 -30.42 14.49
C TRP A 234 8.56 -31.51 15.56
N ALA A 235 8.42 -31.09 16.81
CA ALA A 235 8.22 -32.04 17.91
C ALA A 235 6.96 -32.90 17.70
N ARG A 236 5.83 -32.27 17.31
CA ARG A 236 4.57 -33.02 17.02
C ARG A 236 4.70 -33.94 15.81
N ALA A 237 5.40 -33.52 14.76
CA ALA A 237 5.60 -34.35 13.58
C ALA A 237 6.47 -35.58 13.88
N ILE A 238 7.52 -35.43 14.67
CA ILE A 238 8.33 -36.54 15.17
C ILE A 238 7.46 -37.51 15.98
N LEU A 239 6.68 -37.02 16.93
CA LEU A 239 5.78 -37.84 17.75
C LEU A 239 4.76 -38.60 16.92
N ARG A 240 4.15 -37.98 15.93
CA ARG A 240 3.19 -38.63 15.03
C ARG A 240 3.85 -39.71 14.18
N SER A 241 5.01 -39.40 13.56
CA SER A 241 5.73 -40.40 12.76
C SER A 241 6.10 -41.62 13.56
N LEU A 242 6.60 -41.43 14.77
CA LEU A 242 6.94 -42.54 15.66
C LEU A 242 5.68 -43.35 16.08
N ALA A 243 4.55 -42.70 16.24
CA ALA A 243 3.28 -43.35 16.53
C ALA A 243 2.75 -44.15 15.32
N ASP A 244 2.75 -43.54 14.14
CA ASP A 244 2.29 -44.14 12.88
C ASP A 244 3.16 -45.36 12.47
N GLU A 245 4.46 -45.33 12.79
CA GLU A 245 5.39 -46.39 12.48
C GLU A 245 5.49 -47.46 13.63
N GLU A 246 4.60 -47.37 14.65
CA GLU A 246 4.57 -48.21 15.83
C GLU A 246 5.89 -48.28 16.57
N MET A 247 6.71 -47.22 16.47
CA MET A 247 8.03 -47.11 17.09
C MET A 247 8.01 -46.54 18.53
N LEU A 248 6.83 -46.45 19.11
CA LEU A 248 6.63 -46.02 20.49
C LEU A 248 6.26 -47.23 21.37
N ARG A 249 6.96 -47.37 22.48
CA ARG A 249 6.68 -48.41 23.49
C ARG A 249 6.33 -47.76 24.82
N ARG A 250 5.22 -48.15 25.41
CA ARG A 250 4.86 -47.68 26.75
C ARG A 250 5.65 -48.48 27.79
N ALA A 251 6.33 -47.77 28.68
CA ALA A 251 7.11 -48.34 29.79
C ALA A 251 6.60 -47.70 31.09
N GLY A 252 5.58 -48.33 31.70
CA GLY A 252 4.91 -47.79 32.88
C GLY A 252 4.19 -46.48 32.54
N ASP A 253 4.55 -45.38 33.22
CA ASP A 253 3.98 -44.03 33.07
C ASP A 253 4.71 -43.17 32.02
N SER A 254 5.69 -43.77 31.33
CA SER A 254 6.45 -43.11 30.26
C SER A 254 6.33 -43.83 28.93
N VAL A 255 6.65 -43.11 27.85
CA VAL A 255 6.71 -43.62 26.48
C VAL A 255 8.12 -43.47 25.97
N GLU A 256 8.69 -44.56 25.49
CA GLU A 256 10.03 -44.62 24.92
C GLU A 256 9.98 -44.85 23.42
N ALA A 257 10.97 -44.31 22.70
CA ALA A 257 11.20 -44.66 21.32
C ALA A 257 11.96 -45.97 21.21
N THR A 258 11.52 -46.86 20.33
CA THR A 258 12.17 -48.15 20.09
C THR A 258 13.39 -48.07 19.16
N THR A 259 13.59 -46.91 18.54
CA THR A 259 14.70 -46.60 17.63
C THR A 259 15.51 -45.42 18.15
N SER A 260 16.80 -45.37 17.83
CA SER A 260 17.69 -44.21 18.08
C SER A 260 17.88 -43.33 16.83
N GLU A 261 17.41 -43.82 15.68
CA GLU A 261 17.54 -43.12 14.41
C GLU A 261 16.32 -42.27 14.15
N LEU A 262 16.50 -40.96 14.03
CA LEU A 262 15.52 -40.06 13.48
C LEU A 262 15.69 -39.94 11.97
N PRO A 263 14.62 -39.68 11.24
CA PRO A 263 14.72 -39.11 9.90
C PRO A 263 15.55 -37.83 9.96
N ALA A 264 16.51 -37.67 9.04
CA ALA A 264 17.52 -36.63 9.09
C ALA A 264 16.96 -35.21 9.03
N SER A 265 15.74 -35.03 8.49
CA SER A 265 15.00 -33.77 8.51
C SER A 265 13.49 -34.01 8.40
N LEU A 266 12.66 -33.05 8.76
CA LEU A 266 11.21 -33.13 8.55
C LEU A 266 10.85 -33.17 7.06
N SER A 267 11.63 -32.50 6.24
CA SER A 267 11.55 -32.65 4.78
C SER A 267 11.71 -34.12 4.38
N ASP A 268 12.60 -34.85 5.04
CA ASP A 268 12.80 -36.29 4.78
C ASP A 268 11.62 -37.15 5.25
N LEU A 269 10.88 -36.72 6.28
CA LEU A 269 9.66 -37.42 6.71
C LEU A 269 8.53 -37.24 5.69
N VAL A 270 8.34 -36.02 5.20
CA VAL A 270 7.40 -35.75 4.10
C VAL A 270 7.86 -36.50 2.84
N VAL A 271 9.15 -36.43 2.51
CA VAL A 271 9.74 -37.13 1.35
C VAL A 271 9.61 -38.64 1.47
N ARG A 272 9.73 -39.25 2.65
CA ARG A 272 9.47 -40.68 2.85
C ARG A 272 8.01 -41.03 2.57
N ARG A 273 7.05 -40.25 3.08
CA ARG A 273 5.62 -40.44 2.74
C ARG A 273 5.38 -40.29 1.25
N LEU A 274 6.00 -39.30 0.60
CA LEU A 274 5.89 -39.09 -0.84
C LEU A 274 6.46 -40.26 -1.66
N ARG A 275 7.50 -40.97 -1.17
CA ARG A 275 8.11 -42.12 -1.86
C ARG A 275 7.18 -43.33 -1.97
N HIS A 276 6.18 -43.44 -1.11
CA HIS A 276 5.19 -44.53 -1.13
C HIS A 276 3.99 -44.23 -2.02
N LEU A 277 3.83 -42.97 -2.48
CA LEU A 277 2.76 -42.58 -3.37
C LEU A 277 3.05 -42.99 -4.82
N PRO A 278 2.00 -43.35 -5.59
CA PRO A 278 2.15 -43.55 -7.02
C PRO A 278 2.76 -42.30 -7.70
N ARG A 279 3.53 -42.54 -8.75
CA ARG A 279 4.16 -41.44 -9.47
C ARG A 279 3.17 -40.39 -9.98
N ALA A 280 1.99 -40.84 -10.45
CA ALA A 280 0.93 -39.97 -10.93
C ALA A 280 0.40 -39.03 -9.82
N THR A 281 0.22 -39.56 -8.60
CA THR A 281 -0.18 -38.77 -7.41
C THR A 281 0.87 -37.74 -7.04
N LEU A 282 2.17 -38.13 -7.09
CA LEU A 282 3.27 -37.21 -6.79
C LEU A 282 3.34 -36.07 -7.82
N GLU A 283 3.19 -36.35 -9.12
CA GLU A 283 3.12 -35.34 -10.18
C GLU A 283 1.97 -34.35 -9.94
N LEU A 284 0.79 -34.82 -9.56
CA LEU A 284 -0.34 -33.94 -9.22
C LEU A 284 -0.09 -33.12 -7.96
N LEU A 285 0.53 -33.69 -6.93
CA LEU A 285 0.92 -32.93 -5.73
C LEU A 285 1.93 -31.82 -6.04
N GLN A 286 2.85 -32.07 -6.97
CA GLN A 286 3.79 -31.03 -7.44
C GLN A 286 3.07 -29.92 -8.20
N VAL A 287 2.12 -30.23 -9.07
CA VAL A 287 1.27 -29.26 -9.76
C VAL A 287 0.44 -28.48 -8.74
N THR A 288 -0.19 -29.18 -7.79
CA THR A 288 -0.98 -28.54 -6.73
C THR A 288 -0.12 -27.58 -5.89
N ALA A 289 1.12 -27.99 -5.54
CA ALA A 289 2.04 -27.14 -4.78
C ALA A 289 2.54 -25.90 -5.58
N VAL A 290 2.64 -26.00 -6.88
CA VAL A 290 2.94 -24.85 -7.75
C VAL A 290 1.75 -23.90 -7.85
N LEU A 291 0.52 -24.41 -7.86
CA LEU A 291 -0.68 -23.59 -7.93
C LEU A 291 -1.02 -22.90 -6.61
N GLY A 292 -0.55 -23.40 -5.46
CA GLY A 292 -0.73 -22.74 -4.16
C GLY A 292 -1.21 -23.66 -3.04
N ASP A 293 -1.54 -23.04 -1.90
CA ASP A 293 -1.96 -23.78 -0.69
C ASP A 293 -3.41 -24.30 -0.76
N ALA A 294 -4.28 -23.57 -1.47
CA ALA A 294 -5.70 -23.88 -1.62
C ALA A 294 -6.13 -23.74 -3.10
N VAL A 295 -6.27 -24.84 -3.79
CA VAL A 295 -6.37 -24.89 -5.26
C VAL A 295 -7.67 -25.54 -5.73
N SER A 296 -8.26 -25.00 -6.77
CA SER A 296 -9.40 -25.63 -7.47
C SER A 296 -8.96 -26.91 -8.19
N LEU A 297 -9.71 -27.98 -8.05
CA LEU A 297 -9.47 -29.22 -8.81
C LEU A 297 -9.52 -29.00 -10.33
N ARG A 298 -10.28 -27.99 -10.77
CA ARG A 298 -10.36 -27.60 -12.19
C ARG A 298 -9.01 -27.05 -12.67
N ASP A 299 -8.33 -26.21 -11.87
CA ASP A 299 -7.04 -25.62 -12.21
C ASP A 299 -5.94 -26.68 -12.20
N VAL A 300 -5.95 -27.58 -11.20
CA VAL A 300 -5.04 -28.75 -11.17
C VAL A 300 -5.23 -29.59 -12.45
N ALA A 301 -6.47 -29.87 -12.83
CA ALA A 301 -6.78 -30.65 -14.04
C ALA A 301 -6.31 -29.94 -15.33
N ALA A 302 -6.50 -28.63 -15.41
CA ALA A 302 -6.07 -27.83 -16.54
C ALA A 302 -4.55 -27.83 -16.69
N VAL A 303 -3.81 -27.59 -15.60
CA VAL A 303 -2.33 -27.56 -15.60
C VAL A 303 -1.75 -28.96 -15.82
N ALA A 304 -2.30 -29.98 -15.18
CA ALA A 304 -1.88 -31.35 -15.37
C ALA A 304 -2.29 -31.94 -16.74
N ARG A 305 -3.14 -31.23 -17.50
CA ARG A 305 -3.72 -31.68 -18.78
C ARG A 305 -4.40 -33.05 -18.66
N ARG A 306 -5.14 -33.25 -17.56
CA ARG A 306 -5.87 -34.50 -17.26
C ARG A 306 -7.35 -34.22 -17.04
N PRO A 307 -8.24 -35.15 -17.36
CA PRO A 307 -9.66 -35.02 -17.03
C PRO A 307 -9.88 -34.87 -15.52
N PRO A 308 -10.79 -33.99 -15.06
CA PRO A 308 -11.01 -33.75 -13.63
C PRO A 308 -11.32 -35.04 -12.84
N ALA A 309 -12.07 -35.99 -13.43
CA ALA A 309 -12.38 -37.25 -12.79
C ALA A 309 -11.13 -38.12 -12.53
N GLU A 310 -10.15 -38.07 -13.42
CA GLU A 310 -8.89 -38.77 -13.26
C GLU A 310 -8.05 -38.14 -12.15
N VAL A 311 -8.02 -36.79 -12.10
CA VAL A 311 -7.31 -36.03 -11.05
C VAL A 311 -7.86 -36.38 -9.67
N VAL A 312 -9.18 -36.40 -9.50
CA VAL A 312 -9.82 -36.82 -8.23
C VAL A 312 -9.41 -38.23 -7.83
N GLY A 313 -9.47 -39.19 -8.77
CA GLY A 313 -9.07 -40.56 -8.48
C GLY A 313 -7.59 -40.73 -8.11
N GLN A 314 -6.70 -39.95 -8.72
CA GLN A 314 -5.26 -39.99 -8.43
C GLN A 314 -4.88 -39.24 -7.16
N LEU A 315 -5.63 -38.20 -6.75
CA LEU A 315 -5.40 -37.50 -5.49
C LEU A 315 -5.96 -38.25 -4.27
N SER A 316 -6.80 -39.28 -4.45
CA SER A 316 -7.35 -40.07 -3.32
C SER A 316 -6.22 -40.62 -2.42
N ASP A 317 -5.14 -41.11 -2.99
CA ASP A 317 -3.99 -41.61 -2.22
C ASP A 317 -3.35 -40.49 -1.37
N ALA A 318 -3.39 -39.25 -1.83
CA ALA A 318 -2.85 -38.10 -1.09
C ALA A 318 -3.78 -37.67 0.06
N PHE A 319 -5.11 -37.81 -0.12
CA PHE A 319 -6.09 -37.63 0.97
C PHE A 319 -5.95 -38.73 2.02
N ASP A 320 -5.84 -40.01 1.59
CA ASP A 320 -5.62 -41.16 2.48
C ASP A 320 -4.29 -41.02 3.26
N ALA A 321 -3.25 -40.53 2.62
CA ALA A 321 -1.98 -40.23 3.25
C ALA A 321 -2.01 -38.97 4.15
N GLN A 322 -3.17 -38.30 4.27
CA GLN A 322 -3.37 -37.09 5.07
C GLN A 322 -2.43 -35.94 4.68
N LEU A 323 -2.09 -35.80 3.41
CA LEU A 323 -1.31 -34.70 2.87
C LEU A 323 -2.20 -33.55 2.41
N LEU A 324 -3.42 -33.86 1.97
CA LEU A 324 -4.46 -32.95 1.51
C LEU A 324 -5.71 -33.07 2.38
N ASP A 325 -6.45 -31.98 2.51
CA ASP A 325 -7.78 -31.90 3.10
C ASP A 325 -8.77 -31.29 2.08
N GLU A 326 -10.05 -31.62 2.22
CA GLU A 326 -11.12 -31.02 1.45
C GLU A 326 -11.51 -29.66 2.07
N GLY A 327 -11.46 -28.59 1.28
CA GLY A 327 -12.04 -27.30 1.59
C GLY A 327 -13.32 -27.07 0.77
N ASP A 328 -14.01 -25.96 0.99
CA ASP A 328 -15.22 -25.57 0.24
C ASP A 328 -14.89 -25.37 -1.26
N ASP A 329 -15.05 -26.40 -2.11
CA ASP A 329 -14.69 -26.44 -3.54
C ASP A 329 -13.19 -26.39 -3.88
N ARG A 330 -12.30 -26.52 -2.91
CA ARG A 330 -10.84 -26.47 -3.11
C ARG A 330 -10.14 -27.64 -2.42
N VAL A 331 -9.01 -28.03 -2.96
CA VAL A 331 -8.05 -28.92 -2.31
C VAL A 331 -7.04 -28.08 -1.55
N VAL A 332 -6.83 -28.40 -0.28
CA VAL A 332 -5.95 -27.65 0.62
C VAL A 332 -4.86 -28.57 1.15
N PHE A 333 -3.62 -28.09 1.19
CA PHE A 333 -2.58 -28.82 1.91
C PHE A 333 -2.88 -28.81 3.41
N ARG A 334 -2.92 -29.99 4.02
CA ARG A 334 -3.22 -30.14 5.46
C ARG A 334 -2.30 -29.32 6.37
N HIS A 335 -1.07 -29.16 5.96
CA HIS A 335 -0.07 -28.33 6.62
C HIS A 335 0.79 -27.65 5.58
N GLN A 336 1.03 -26.35 5.75
CA GLN A 336 1.90 -25.58 4.87
C GLN A 336 3.30 -26.20 4.70
N LEU A 337 3.80 -26.92 5.72
CA LEU A 337 5.05 -27.65 5.60
C LEU A 337 5.02 -28.78 4.58
N VAL A 338 3.86 -29.41 4.36
CA VAL A 338 3.73 -30.43 3.32
C VAL A 338 3.86 -29.78 1.96
N HIS A 339 3.16 -28.65 1.75
CA HIS A 339 3.31 -27.82 0.56
C HIS A 339 4.78 -27.40 0.37
N ASP A 340 5.38 -26.76 1.39
CA ASP A 340 6.75 -26.25 1.32
C ASP A 340 7.75 -27.38 1.03
N ALA A 341 7.57 -28.56 1.65
CA ALA A 341 8.45 -29.71 1.43
C ALA A 341 8.34 -30.23 -0.02
N ILE A 342 7.12 -30.35 -0.56
CA ILE A 342 6.91 -30.79 -1.95
C ILE A 342 7.49 -29.75 -2.90
N TYR A 343 7.19 -28.47 -2.69
CA TYR A 343 7.65 -27.36 -3.52
C TYR A 343 9.17 -27.23 -3.51
N GLN A 344 9.81 -27.28 -2.33
CA GLN A 344 11.27 -27.17 -2.19
C GLN A 344 12.02 -28.40 -2.69
N HIS A 345 11.39 -29.58 -2.64
CA HIS A 345 12.02 -30.82 -3.14
C HIS A 345 12.10 -30.87 -4.68
N MET A 346 11.27 -30.08 -5.36
CA MET A 346 11.38 -29.92 -6.82
C MET A 346 12.67 -29.15 -7.18
N PRO A 347 13.46 -29.63 -8.17
CA PRO A 347 14.59 -28.88 -8.67
C PRO A 347 14.15 -27.49 -9.17
N PRO A 348 14.93 -26.40 -8.97
CA PRO A 348 14.56 -25.07 -9.39
C PRO A 348 14.16 -24.95 -10.88
N PRO A 349 14.80 -25.64 -11.83
CA PRO A 349 14.35 -25.62 -13.22
C PRO A 349 12.97 -26.25 -13.42
N ALA A 350 12.66 -27.34 -12.71
CA ALA A 350 11.35 -27.97 -12.78
C ALA A 350 10.24 -27.07 -12.22
N ARG A 351 10.50 -26.40 -11.11
CA ARG A 351 9.56 -25.40 -10.54
C ARG A 351 9.25 -24.28 -11.54
N ARG A 352 10.30 -23.71 -12.15
CA ARG A 352 10.11 -22.66 -13.17
C ARG A 352 9.28 -23.16 -14.36
N LEU A 353 9.57 -24.36 -14.85
CA LEU A 353 8.81 -24.95 -15.93
C LEU A 353 7.34 -25.14 -15.57
N LEU A 354 7.05 -25.69 -14.39
CA LEU A 354 5.68 -25.89 -13.93
C LEU A 354 4.93 -24.57 -13.72
N HIS A 355 5.57 -23.53 -13.18
CA HIS A 355 4.97 -22.20 -13.11
C HIS A 355 4.64 -21.65 -14.50
N ARG A 356 5.53 -21.84 -15.48
CA ARG A 356 5.25 -21.42 -16.86
C ARG A 356 4.08 -22.20 -17.47
N GLU A 357 4.04 -23.52 -17.29
CA GLU A 357 2.93 -24.35 -17.77
C GLU A 357 1.62 -23.98 -17.06
N ALA A 358 1.66 -23.69 -15.75
CA ALA A 358 0.53 -23.21 -14.99
C ALA A 358 0.01 -21.87 -15.56
N ALA A 359 0.89 -20.90 -15.82
CA ALA A 359 0.52 -19.65 -16.44
C ALA A 359 -0.19 -19.85 -17.78
N VAL A 360 0.36 -20.67 -18.67
CA VAL A 360 -0.23 -20.94 -19.99
C VAL A 360 -1.60 -21.65 -19.87
N ALA A 361 -1.73 -22.63 -18.97
CA ALA A 361 -2.98 -23.35 -18.78
C ALA A 361 -4.07 -22.48 -18.16
N LEU A 362 -3.71 -21.68 -17.17
CA LEU A 362 -4.63 -20.74 -16.51
C LEU A 362 -5.09 -19.63 -17.45
N MET A 363 -4.17 -19.09 -18.29
CA MET A 363 -4.53 -18.14 -19.35
C MET A 363 -5.58 -18.75 -20.31
N ALA A 364 -5.35 -19.98 -20.75
CA ALA A 364 -6.26 -20.68 -21.66
C ALA A 364 -7.61 -20.97 -21.01
N ALA A 365 -7.66 -21.16 -19.69
CA ALA A 365 -8.88 -21.36 -18.89
C ALA A 365 -9.62 -20.04 -18.58
N GLY A 366 -9.06 -18.88 -18.94
CA GLY A 366 -9.67 -17.57 -18.68
C GLY A 366 -9.56 -17.13 -17.22
N ALA A 367 -8.52 -17.57 -16.50
CA ALA A 367 -8.22 -17.11 -15.16
C ALA A 367 -7.91 -15.60 -15.12
N ASP A 368 -8.00 -15.00 -13.92
CA ASP A 368 -7.66 -13.62 -13.70
C ASP A 368 -6.19 -13.36 -14.10
N ARG A 369 -5.95 -12.19 -14.72
CA ARG A 369 -4.60 -11.85 -15.21
C ARG A 369 -3.58 -11.68 -14.10
N LEU A 370 -4.01 -11.23 -12.94
CA LEU A 370 -3.12 -11.04 -11.78
C LEU A 370 -2.73 -12.40 -11.18
N ASP A 371 -3.67 -13.36 -11.09
CA ASP A 371 -3.36 -14.72 -10.63
C ASP A 371 -2.34 -15.41 -11.57
N VAL A 372 -2.46 -15.18 -12.88
CA VAL A 372 -1.49 -15.68 -13.87
C VAL A 372 -0.15 -14.97 -13.76
N ALA A 373 -0.16 -13.67 -13.44
CA ALA A 373 1.07 -12.87 -13.37
C ALA A 373 2.05 -13.41 -12.31
N ASP A 374 1.56 -13.91 -11.17
CA ASP A 374 2.41 -14.53 -10.13
C ASP A 374 3.18 -15.74 -10.67
N HIS A 375 2.52 -16.57 -11.45
CA HIS A 375 3.20 -17.69 -12.10
C HIS A 375 4.22 -17.25 -13.15
N LEU A 376 3.93 -16.19 -13.91
CA LEU A 376 4.89 -15.62 -14.86
C LEU A 376 6.08 -14.95 -14.16
N MET A 377 5.85 -14.32 -13.01
CA MET A 377 6.93 -13.75 -12.18
C MET A 377 7.97 -14.82 -11.80
N LEU A 378 7.54 -16.06 -11.56
CA LEU A 378 8.37 -17.16 -11.11
C LEU A 378 8.86 -18.07 -12.24
N GLY A 379 8.08 -18.20 -13.32
CA GLY A 379 8.31 -19.19 -14.38
C GLY A 379 8.87 -18.64 -15.68
N ALA A 380 8.65 -17.35 -16.00
CA ALA A 380 9.07 -16.78 -17.27
C ALA A 380 10.60 -16.62 -17.36
N GLU A 381 11.15 -16.94 -18.53
CA GLU A 381 12.57 -16.83 -18.83
C GLU A 381 12.86 -15.63 -19.74
N ARG A 382 14.11 -15.20 -19.73
CA ARG A 382 14.55 -14.09 -20.58
C ARG A 382 14.33 -14.42 -22.07
N GLY A 383 13.66 -13.53 -22.80
CA GLY A 383 13.27 -13.71 -24.19
C GLY A 383 11.85 -14.26 -24.37
N ASP A 384 11.08 -14.44 -23.31
CA ASP A 384 9.68 -14.87 -23.37
C ASP A 384 8.76 -13.69 -23.72
N GLU A 385 8.59 -13.40 -25.01
CA GLU A 385 7.78 -12.28 -25.51
C GLU A 385 6.31 -12.39 -25.08
N GLN A 386 5.77 -13.61 -24.98
CA GLN A 386 4.39 -13.81 -24.55
C GLN A 386 4.22 -13.44 -23.07
N ALA A 387 5.17 -13.82 -22.22
CA ALA A 387 5.17 -13.42 -20.81
C ALA A 387 5.31 -11.90 -20.67
N VAL A 388 6.18 -11.26 -21.45
CA VAL A 388 6.32 -9.79 -21.48
C VAL A 388 5.00 -9.12 -21.82
N ALA A 389 4.34 -9.55 -22.90
CA ALA A 389 3.05 -8.99 -23.31
C ALA A 389 1.98 -9.16 -22.21
N TRP A 390 1.89 -10.34 -21.62
CA TRP A 390 0.92 -10.65 -20.58
C TRP A 390 1.16 -9.84 -19.30
N LEU A 391 2.40 -9.73 -18.84
CA LEU A 391 2.77 -8.93 -17.66
C LEU A 391 2.45 -7.45 -17.88
N ARG A 392 2.66 -6.92 -19.10
CA ARG A 392 2.27 -5.55 -19.45
C ARG A 392 0.75 -5.36 -19.44
N ASP A 393 -0.01 -6.36 -19.91
CA ASP A 393 -1.47 -6.33 -19.86
C ASP A 393 -1.99 -6.39 -18.42
N ALA A 394 -1.47 -7.29 -17.61
CA ALA A 394 -1.78 -7.37 -16.17
C ALA A 394 -1.44 -6.06 -15.43
N ALA A 395 -0.29 -5.46 -15.76
CA ALA A 395 0.11 -4.17 -15.20
C ALA A 395 -0.83 -3.04 -15.59
N ARG A 396 -1.36 -3.04 -16.83
CA ARG A 396 -2.38 -2.05 -17.24
C ARG A 396 -3.68 -2.21 -16.45
N GLU A 397 -4.10 -3.44 -16.20
CA GLU A 397 -5.28 -3.74 -15.39
C GLU A 397 -5.08 -3.34 -13.91
N ALA A 398 -3.92 -3.66 -13.34
CA ALA A 398 -3.57 -3.30 -11.96
C ALA A 398 -3.32 -1.80 -11.76
N SER A 399 -3.08 -1.05 -12.84
CA SER A 399 -2.55 0.32 -12.76
C SER A 399 -3.41 1.30 -11.97
N ALA A 400 -4.72 1.10 -11.97
CA ALA A 400 -5.67 1.96 -11.27
C ALA A 400 -5.80 1.62 -9.76
N GLN A 401 -5.56 0.37 -9.39
CA GLN A 401 -5.87 -0.14 -8.04
C GLN A 401 -4.62 -0.42 -7.21
N ALA A 402 -3.52 -0.76 -7.87
CA ALA A 402 -2.28 -1.18 -7.23
C ALA A 402 -1.05 -0.66 -7.97
N PRO A 403 -0.73 0.64 -7.86
CA PRO A 403 0.41 1.23 -8.56
C PRO A 403 1.74 0.56 -8.27
N LEU A 404 1.97 0.08 -7.03
CA LEU A 404 3.19 -0.62 -6.66
C LEU A 404 3.29 -2.00 -7.31
N VAL A 405 2.18 -2.74 -7.40
CA VAL A 405 2.11 -4.01 -8.15
C VAL A 405 2.38 -3.76 -9.63
N THR A 406 1.82 -2.68 -10.19
CA THR A 406 2.10 -2.26 -11.57
C THR A 406 3.59 -2.07 -11.82
N VAL A 407 4.30 -1.39 -10.90
CA VAL A 407 5.76 -1.22 -11.00
C VAL A 407 6.47 -2.57 -11.01
N GLU A 408 6.09 -3.49 -10.14
CA GLU A 408 6.71 -4.81 -10.05
C GLU A 408 6.50 -5.63 -11.33
N LEU A 409 5.29 -5.66 -11.86
CA LEU A 409 4.94 -6.36 -13.09
C LEU A 409 5.70 -5.81 -14.31
N ILE A 410 5.73 -4.48 -14.49
CA ILE A 410 6.45 -3.87 -15.63
C ILE A 410 7.96 -4.05 -15.50
N ARG A 411 8.54 -3.95 -14.29
CA ARG A 411 9.96 -4.24 -14.05
C ARG A 411 10.30 -5.70 -14.40
N ARG A 412 9.40 -6.62 -14.06
CA ARG A 412 9.60 -8.02 -14.43
C ARG A 412 9.54 -8.18 -15.95
N ALA A 413 8.58 -7.57 -16.63
CA ALA A 413 8.48 -7.57 -18.08
C ALA A 413 9.77 -7.01 -18.70
N GLU A 414 10.31 -5.91 -18.19
CA GLU A 414 11.58 -5.33 -18.64
C GLU A 414 12.76 -6.29 -18.45
N ALA A 415 12.86 -6.95 -17.29
CA ALA A 415 13.93 -7.89 -16.99
C ALA A 415 13.92 -9.14 -17.90
N LEU A 416 12.76 -9.49 -18.43
CA LEU A 416 12.62 -10.59 -19.41
C LEU A 416 13.06 -10.22 -20.81
N LEU A 417 13.15 -8.93 -21.14
CA LEU A 417 13.60 -8.51 -22.48
C LEU A 417 15.10 -8.81 -22.70
N PRO A 418 15.46 -9.33 -23.85
CA PRO A 418 16.88 -9.48 -24.25
C PRO A 418 17.55 -8.10 -24.33
N GLY A 419 18.89 -8.08 -24.13
CA GLY A 419 19.66 -6.86 -24.35
C GLY A 419 19.53 -6.36 -25.78
N GLY A 420 19.19 -5.06 -25.97
CA GLY A 420 18.98 -4.46 -27.28
C GLY A 420 17.64 -4.77 -27.94
N HIS A 421 16.67 -5.31 -27.19
CA HIS A 421 15.32 -5.52 -27.71
C HIS A 421 14.68 -4.20 -28.12
N HIS A 422 13.92 -4.19 -29.22
CA HIS A 422 13.31 -2.97 -29.78
C HIS A 422 12.30 -2.31 -28.82
N ASP A 423 11.63 -3.09 -27.98
CA ASP A 423 10.67 -2.58 -26.99
C ASP A 423 11.32 -2.17 -25.64
N ALA A 424 12.62 -2.36 -25.46
CA ALA A 424 13.26 -2.11 -24.15
C ALA A 424 13.04 -0.67 -23.66
N ASP A 425 13.17 0.30 -24.57
CA ASP A 425 13.00 1.71 -24.22
C ASP A 425 11.50 2.06 -23.99
N LEU A 426 10.59 1.42 -24.72
CA LEU A 426 9.14 1.56 -24.52
C LEU A 426 8.73 1.04 -23.13
N VAL A 427 9.18 -0.17 -22.78
CA VAL A 427 8.88 -0.77 -21.47
C VAL A 427 9.54 0.04 -20.34
N SER A 428 10.76 0.57 -20.56
CA SER A 428 11.38 1.51 -19.61
C SER A 428 10.54 2.77 -19.40
N SER A 429 9.90 3.30 -20.46
CA SER A 429 8.96 4.43 -20.35
C SER A 429 7.71 4.04 -19.52
N GLU A 430 7.19 2.84 -19.72
CA GLU A 430 6.07 2.33 -18.91
C GLU A 430 6.46 2.19 -17.42
N VAL A 431 7.71 1.77 -17.10
CA VAL A 431 8.23 1.75 -15.73
C VAL A 431 8.23 3.15 -15.12
N VAL A 432 8.69 4.17 -15.85
CA VAL A 432 8.68 5.56 -15.37
C VAL A 432 7.27 6.02 -15.04
N GLN A 433 6.32 5.75 -15.93
CA GLN A 433 4.91 6.11 -15.70
C GLN A 433 4.31 5.36 -14.51
N ALA A 434 4.63 4.08 -14.33
CA ALA A 434 4.19 3.30 -13.18
C ALA A 434 4.78 3.84 -11.87
N LEU A 435 6.06 4.21 -11.85
CA LEU A 435 6.72 4.82 -10.70
C LEU A 435 6.08 6.14 -10.28
N LEU A 436 5.73 6.99 -11.25
CA LEU A 436 5.01 8.24 -10.96
C LEU A 436 3.66 7.98 -10.31
N ARG A 437 2.90 7.05 -10.86
CA ARG A 437 1.60 6.64 -10.27
C ARG A 437 1.74 6.07 -8.86
N ALA A 438 2.83 5.34 -8.61
CA ALA A 438 3.15 4.79 -7.30
C ALA A 438 3.74 5.82 -6.30
N GLY A 439 3.79 7.11 -6.68
CA GLY A 439 4.39 8.15 -5.84
C GLY A 439 5.91 8.05 -5.68
N LYS A 440 6.59 7.17 -6.43
CA LYS A 440 8.06 7.01 -6.43
C LYS A 440 8.73 8.06 -7.31
N VAL A 441 8.41 9.34 -7.05
CA VAL A 441 8.75 10.47 -7.94
C VAL A 441 10.25 10.62 -8.18
N ALA A 442 11.07 10.47 -7.13
CA ALA A 442 12.54 10.59 -7.24
C ALA A 442 13.14 9.49 -8.12
N GLU A 443 12.63 8.27 -7.99
CA GLU A 443 13.08 7.14 -8.81
C GLU A 443 12.62 7.29 -10.26
N ALA A 444 11.39 7.77 -10.47
CA ALA A 444 10.83 8.03 -11.79
C ALA A 444 11.65 9.08 -12.55
N SER A 445 11.99 10.21 -11.91
CA SER A 445 12.80 11.27 -12.53
C SER A 445 14.21 10.79 -12.87
N ALA A 446 14.91 10.14 -11.93
CA ALA A 446 16.25 9.62 -12.17
C ALA A 446 16.28 8.60 -13.32
N ARG A 447 15.27 7.74 -13.39
CA ARG A 447 15.15 6.77 -14.47
C ARG A 447 14.82 7.41 -15.81
N ALA A 448 13.91 8.37 -15.85
CA ALA A 448 13.58 9.11 -17.06
C ALA A 448 14.81 9.86 -17.62
N GLU A 449 15.56 10.53 -16.76
CA GLU A 449 16.82 11.20 -17.11
C GLU A 449 17.85 10.21 -17.69
N ALA A 450 18.02 9.04 -17.06
CA ALA A 450 18.93 8.00 -17.53
C ALA A 450 18.56 7.43 -18.89
N VAL A 451 17.25 7.24 -19.16
CA VAL A 451 16.78 6.79 -20.48
C VAL A 451 16.95 7.91 -21.49
N LEU A 452 16.52 9.14 -21.19
CA LEU A 452 16.61 10.30 -22.11
C LEU A 452 18.05 10.73 -22.43
N ALA A 453 19.04 10.28 -21.65
CA ALA A 453 20.47 10.52 -21.98
C ALA A 453 20.91 9.83 -23.29
N ARG A 454 20.13 8.88 -23.78
CA ARG A 454 20.33 8.19 -25.07
C ARG A 454 19.39 8.78 -26.12
N ARG A 455 19.65 8.53 -27.40
CA ARG A 455 18.73 8.91 -28.48
C ARG A 455 17.65 7.84 -28.64
N HIS A 456 16.40 8.28 -28.66
CA HIS A 456 15.22 7.41 -28.81
C HIS A 456 14.33 7.89 -29.96
N ALA A 457 13.43 7.01 -30.42
CA ALA A 457 12.33 7.41 -31.30
C ALA A 457 11.36 8.34 -30.56
N ALA A 458 10.66 9.20 -31.28
CA ALA A 458 9.72 10.16 -30.71
C ALA A 458 8.61 9.50 -29.86
N GLU A 459 8.23 8.27 -30.23
CA GLU A 459 7.22 7.46 -29.52
C GLU A 459 7.63 7.12 -28.07
N VAL A 460 8.93 7.06 -27.79
CA VAL A 460 9.49 6.83 -26.45
C VAL A 460 9.89 8.15 -25.79
N ASP A 461 10.54 9.04 -26.53
CA ASP A 461 11.09 10.31 -26.03
C ASP A 461 10.00 11.24 -25.49
N THR A 462 8.89 11.38 -26.22
CA THR A 462 7.80 12.28 -25.84
C THR A 462 7.11 11.89 -24.53
N PRO A 463 6.62 10.64 -24.33
CA PRO A 463 6.03 10.22 -23.07
C PRO A 463 6.97 10.34 -21.88
N LEU A 464 8.28 10.06 -22.08
CA LEU A 464 9.28 10.21 -21.04
C LEU A 464 9.49 11.66 -20.62
N ARG A 465 9.53 12.61 -21.57
CA ARG A 465 9.66 14.04 -21.27
C ARG A 465 8.44 14.57 -20.56
N VAL A 466 7.24 14.18 -20.99
CA VAL A 466 5.99 14.55 -20.28
C VAL A 466 6.02 14.01 -18.84
N ALA A 467 6.41 12.75 -18.66
CA ALA A 467 6.52 12.15 -17.34
C ALA A 467 7.60 12.84 -16.48
N LEU A 468 8.75 13.19 -17.06
CA LEU A 468 9.83 13.89 -16.36
C LEU A 468 9.40 15.29 -15.95
N VAL A 469 8.71 16.03 -16.82
CA VAL A 469 8.17 17.35 -16.50
C VAL A 469 7.20 17.26 -15.32
N GLY A 470 6.30 16.27 -15.29
CA GLY A 470 5.42 16.02 -14.16
C GLY A 470 6.18 15.66 -12.87
N ALA A 471 7.21 14.81 -12.96
CA ALA A 471 8.04 14.44 -11.82
C ALA A 471 8.79 15.64 -11.23
N LEU A 472 9.36 16.49 -12.09
CA LEU A 472 10.08 17.71 -11.67
C LEU A 472 9.16 18.72 -11.01
N ALA A 473 7.90 18.83 -11.47
CA ALA A 473 6.89 19.66 -10.83
C ALA A 473 6.63 19.20 -9.38
N LEU A 474 6.45 17.89 -9.17
CA LEU A 474 6.24 17.31 -7.86
C LEU A 474 7.46 17.44 -6.92
N GLN A 475 8.67 17.50 -7.49
CA GLN A 475 9.93 17.71 -6.76
C GLN A 475 10.28 19.19 -6.55
N ASN A 476 9.44 20.11 -7.00
CA ASN A 476 9.71 21.56 -6.98
C ASN A 476 11.02 21.97 -7.70
N ARG A 477 11.44 21.20 -8.73
CA ARG A 477 12.62 21.47 -9.58
C ARG A 477 12.23 22.38 -10.76
N ALA A 478 11.69 23.55 -10.46
CA ALA A 478 11.05 24.42 -11.45
C ALA A 478 11.99 24.88 -12.58
N ALA A 479 13.26 25.19 -12.30
CA ALA A 479 14.22 25.64 -13.31
C ALA A 479 14.51 24.54 -14.36
N GLU A 480 14.66 23.32 -13.92
CA GLU A 480 14.90 22.18 -14.80
C GLU A 480 13.66 21.82 -15.62
N LEU A 481 12.48 21.86 -14.97
CA LEU A 481 11.19 21.69 -15.64
C LEU A 481 11.05 22.69 -16.80
N ILE A 482 11.27 23.98 -16.56
CA ILE A 482 11.17 25.03 -17.58
C ILE A 482 12.12 24.72 -18.75
N THR A 483 13.36 24.34 -18.45
CA THR A 483 14.37 24.03 -19.48
C THR A 483 13.94 22.85 -20.34
N ILE A 484 13.46 21.76 -19.72
CA ILE A 484 13.04 20.54 -20.44
C ILE A 484 11.77 20.79 -21.23
N ALA A 485 10.78 21.49 -20.67
CA ALA A 485 9.53 21.83 -21.35
C ALA A 485 9.82 22.70 -22.60
N GLN A 486 10.62 23.75 -22.45
CA GLN A 486 11.00 24.65 -23.57
C GLN A 486 11.74 23.89 -24.67
N ALA A 487 12.73 23.06 -24.31
CA ALA A 487 13.48 22.26 -25.27
C ALA A 487 12.59 21.26 -26.02
N SER A 488 11.60 20.68 -25.32
CA SER A 488 10.65 19.73 -25.92
C SER A 488 9.67 20.42 -26.86
N LEU A 489 9.15 21.59 -26.49
CA LEU A 489 8.20 22.39 -27.30
C LEU A 489 8.88 22.99 -28.54
N ALA A 490 10.18 23.35 -28.46
CA ALA A 490 10.97 23.86 -29.58
C ALA A 490 11.57 22.76 -30.46
N GLY A 491 11.47 21.48 -30.07
CA GLY A 491 12.07 20.37 -30.75
C GLY A 491 11.41 20.03 -32.09
N PRO A 492 12.10 19.27 -32.96
CA PRO A 492 11.58 18.91 -34.29
C PRO A 492 10.47 17.86 -34.25
N ALA A 493 10.23 17.21 -33.11
CA ALA A 493 9.17 16.20 -32.96
C ALA A 493 7.79 16.87 -32.88
N GLN A 494 6.87 16.43 -33.72
CA GLN A 494 5.46 16.87 -33.62
C GLN A 494 4.84 16.24 -32.36
N LEU A 495 4.75 17.03 -31.29
CA LEU A 495 4.03 16.64 -30.08
C LEU A 495 2.53 16.60 -30.34
N ARG A 496 1.84 15.64 -29.75
CA ARG A 496 0.37 15.64 -29.76
C ARG A 496 -0.15 16.90 -29.05
N PRO A 497 -1.27 17.45 -29.47
CA PRO A 497 -1.86 18.64 -28.81
C PRO A 497 -2.00 18.49 -27.28
N SER A 498 -2.41 17.31 -26.82
CA SER A 498 -2.51 17.01 -25.39
C SER A 498 -1.15 17.11 -24.66
N ASP A 499 -0.08 16.60 -25.26
CA ASP A 499 1.26 16.64 -24.66
C ASP A 499 1.79 18.10 -24.61
N GLN A 500 1.53 18.87 -25.67
CA GLN A 500 1.87 20.30 -25.68
C GLN A 500 1.16 21.08 -24.58
N VAL A 501 -0.15 20.84 -24.41
CA VAL A 501 -0.95 21.49 -23.36
C VAL A 501 -0.41 21.15 -21.97
N LEU A 502 -0.16 19.87 -21.69
CA LEU A 502 0.40 19.44 -20.40
C LEU A 502 1.75 20.10 -20.12
N MET A 503 2.67 20.11 -21.09
CA MET A 503 3.99 20.76 -20.93
C MET A 503 3.85 22.27 -20.70
N LEU A 504 3.01 22.96 -21.45
CA LEU A 504 2.78 24.41 -21.30
C LEU A 504 2.11 24.77 -19.96
N ALA A 505 1.15 23.95 -19.51
CA ALA A 505 0.49 24.15 -18.22
C ALA A 505 1.47 23.98 -17.05
N GLN A 506 2.28 22.91 -17.06
CA GLN A 506 3.30 22.67 -16.06
C GLN A 506 4.40 23.76 -16.10
N GLN A 507 4.83 24.17 -17.28
CA GLN A 507 5.76 25.29 -17.45
C GLN A 507 5.16 26.59 -16.90
N SER A 508 3.89 26.85 -17.11
CA SER A 508 3.19 28.03 -16.56
C SER A 508 3.28 28.07 -15.04
N TRP A 509 2.96 26.95 -14.36
CA TRP A 509 3.07 26.88 -12.91
C TRP A 509 4.51 27.09 -12.44
N ALA A 510 5.47 26.43 -13.07
CA ALA A 510 6.88 26.59 -12.73
C ALA A 510 7.35 28.06 -12.86
N LEU A 511 6.96 28.74 -13.92
CA LEU A 511 7.27 30.18 -14.13
C LEU A 511 6.63 31.07 -13.06
N VAL A 512 5.39 30.77 -12.69
CA VAL A 512 4.69 31.48 -11.60
C VAL A 512 5.45 31.30 -10.27
N TYR A 513 5.81 30.08 -9.93
CA TYR A 513 6.53 29.79 -8.67
C TYR A 513 7.97 30.31 -8.65
N THR A 514 8.59 30.51 -9.82
CA THR A 514 9.92 31.14 -9.94
C THR A 514 9.87 32.67 -10.02
N GLY A 515 8.65 33.26 -9.98
CA GLY A 515 8.47 34.70 -9.88
C GLY A 515 8.20 35.41 -11.21
N ASP A 516 7.87 34.70 -12.27
CA ASP A 516 7.47 35.29 -13.55
C ASP A 516 6.02 34.89 -13.94
N PRO A 517 4.98 35.43 -13.27
CA PRO A 517 3.60 35.10 -13.55
C PRO A 517 3.12 35.61 -14.92
N ARG A 518 3.81 36.59 -15.54
CA ARG A 518 3.48 37.07 -16.89
C ARG A 518 3.89 36.07 -17.97
N ALA A 519 5.09 35.53 -17.87
CA ALA A 519 5.52 34.45 -18.75
C ALA A 519 4.65 33.19 -18.54
N GLY A 520 4.28 32.90 -17.29
CA GLY A 520 3.32 31.84 -16.95
C GLY A 520 1.97 32.02 -17.63
N GLU A 521 1.40 33.22 -17.59
CA GLU A 521 0.14 33.54 -18.30
C GLU A 521 0.27 33.36 -19.82
N SER A 522 1.40 33.74 -20.41
CA SER A 522 1.65 33.54 -21.84
C SER A 522 1.65 32.04 -22.19
N ALA A 523 2.35 31.22 -21.42
CA ALA A 523 2.38 29.76 -21.64
C ALA A 523 0.99 29.12 -21.47
N ALA A 524 0.26 29.48 -20.43
CA ALA A 524 -1.08 28.97 -20.19
C ALA A 524 -2.10 29.41 -21.27
N SER A 525 -1.95 30.64 -21.80
CA SER A 525 -2.78 31.13 -22.91
C SER A 525 -2.53 30.37 -24.21
N GLN A 526 -1.28 30.01 -24.48
CA GLN A 526 -0.93 29.15 -25.61
C GLN A 526 -1.55 27.74 -25.42
N ALA A 527 -1.43 27.18 -24.20
CA ALA A 527 -2.05 25.89 -23.86
C ALA A 527 -3.57 25.92 -24.11
N LEU A 528 -4.26 26.99 -23.68
CA LEU A 528 -5.69 27.14 -23.88
C LEU A 528 -6.05 27.20 -25.38
N THR A 529 -5.29 27.95 -26.17
CA THR A 529 -5.52 28.04 -27.63
C THR A 529 -5.40 26.67 -28.28
N ILE A 530 -4.37 25.88 -27.94
CA ILE A 530 -4.16 24.54 -28.51
C ILE A 530 -5.29 23.59 -28.08
N ALA A 531 -5.68 23.62 -26.78
CA ALA A 531 -6.73 22.75 -26.25
C ALA A 531 -8.10 23.03 -26.92
N GLU A 532 -8.45 24.33 -27.06
CA GLU A 532 -9.71 24.75 -27.71
C GLU A 532 -9.73 24.41 -29.21
N GLN A 533 -8.60 24.58 -29.91
CA GLN A 533 -8.51 24.21 -31.33
C GLN A 533 -8.62 22.69 -31.52
N ALA A 534 -8.11 21.89 -30.58
CA ALA A 534 -8.23 20.44 -30.58
C ALA A 534 -9.62 19.95 -30.14
N GLY A 535 -10.47 20.81 -29.60
CA GLY A 535 -11.76 20.43 -29.03
C GLY A 535 -11.65 19.51 -27.79
N ASP A 536 -10.50 19.54 -27.11
CA ASP A 536 -10.20 18.66 -25.97
C ASP A 536 -10.63 19.34 -24.65
N ALA A 537 -11.78 18.95 -24.12
CA ALA A 537 -12.34 19.53 -22.91
C ALA A 537 -11.42 19.31 -21.67
N ALA A 538 -10.84 18.14 -21.52
CA ALA A 538 -9.95 17.86 -20.39
C ALA A 538 -8.67 18.71 -20.44
N MET A 539 -8.08 18.86 -21.62
CA MET A 539 -6.91 19.72 -21.81
C MET A 539 -7.27 21.22 -21.66
N THR A 540 -8.49 21.61 -22.00
CA THR A 540 -9.00 22.96 -21.74
C THR A 540 -9.07 23.24 -20.23
N VAL A 541 -9.49 22.27 -19.42
CA VAL A 541 -9.47 22.38 -17.94
C VAL A 541 -8.04 22.58 -17.42
N TRP A 542 -7.06 21.83 -17.91
CA TRP A 542 -5.65 22.01 -17.56
C TRP A 542 -5.15 23.41 -17.85
N ALA A 543 -5.41 23.91 -19.05
CA ALA A 543 -4.98 25.24 -19.47
C ALA A 543 -5.67 26.37 -18.67
N LEU A 544 -6.98 26.25 -18.42
CA LEU A 544 -7.72 27.22 -17.61
C LEU A 544 -7.26 27.25 -16.15
N THR A 545 -6.91 26.09 -15.59
CA THR A 545 -6.38 26.01 -14.23
C THR A 545 -5.01 26.69 -14.14
N ALA A 546 -4.14 26.47 -15.13
CA ALA A 546 -2.85 27.15 -15.19
C ALA A 546 -3.01 28.69 -15.36
N LEU A 547 -3.96 29.12 -16.20
CA LEU A 547 -4.30 30.54 -16.35
C LEU A 547 -4.84 31.15 -15.06
N MET A 548 -5.71 30.44 -14.35
CA MET A 548 -6.24 30.88 -13.05
C MET A 548 -5.11 31.20 -12.10
N VAL A 549 -4.14 30.30 -11.94
CA VAL A 549 -2.98 30.49 -11.04
C VAL A 549 -2.16 31.67 -11.52
N ALA A 550 -1.77 31.74 -12.80
CA ALA A 550 -0.91 32.79 -13.34
C ALA A 550 -1.54 34.18 -13.25
N VAL A 551 -2.84 34.30 -13.49
CA VAL A 551 -3.60 35.56 -13.44
C VAL A 551 -3.87 35.99 -11.99
N GLY A 552 -4.18 35.04 -11.12
CA GLY A 552 -4.38 35.27 -9.68
C GLY A 552 -3.12 35.87 -9.02
N ARG A 553 -1.95 35.29 -9.33
CA ARG A 553 -0.66 35.80 -8.81
C ARG A 553 -0.29 37.20 -9.27
N GLN A 554 -0.96 37.73 -10.27
CA GLN A 554 -0.84 39.12 -10.69
C GLN A 554 -1.87 40.05 -10.00
N GLY A 555 -2.65 39.51 -9.01
CA GLY A 555 -3.69 40.27 -8.29
C GLY A 555 -4.98 40.49 -9.10
N ARG A 556 -5.15 39.77 -10.22
CA ARG A 556 -6.35 39.88 -11.08
C ARG A 556 -7.37 38.80 -10.69
N TYR A 557 -7.77 38.78 -9.42
CA TYR A 557 -8.55 37.70 -8.80
C TYR A 557 -9.91 37.45 -9.50
N GLY A 558 -10.64 38.52 -9.93
CA GLY A 558 -11.90 38.36 -10.67
C GLY A 558 -11.74 37.62 -12.01
N LYS A 559 -10.61 37.79 -12.71
CA LYS A 559 -10.33 37.03 -13.94
C LYS A 559 -9.94 35.60 -13.59
N ALA A 560 -9.15 35.40 -12.55
CA ALA A 560 -8.79 34.08 -12.05
C ALA A 560 -10.03 33.26 -11.69
N LEU A 561 -10.97 33.86 -10.97
CA LEU A 561 -12.25 33.22 -10.62
C LEU A 561 -13.10 32.87 -11.86
N ALA A 562 -13.09 33.72 -12.89
CA ALA A 562 -13.79 33.41 -14.15
C ALA A 562 -13.20 32.18 -14.84
N HIS A 563 -11.87 32.05 -14.86
CA HIS A 563 -11.19 30.85 -15.40
C HIS A 563 -11.49 29.61 -14.57
N ALA A 564 -11.45 29.72 -13.24
CA ALA A 564 -11.75 28.61 -12.33
C ALA A 564 -13.19 28.11 -12.48
N ARG A 565 -14.17 29.03 -12.52
CA ARG A 565 -15.60 28.69 -12.76
C ARG A 565 -15.80 27.99 -14.10
N ARG A 566 -15.13 28.46 -15.16
CA ARG A 566 -15.21 27.83 -16.49
C ARG A 566 -14.58 26.42 -16.46
N ALA A 567 -13.44 26.24 -15.80
CA ALA A 567 -12.79 24.95 -15.65
C ALA A 567 -13.68 23.94 -14.90
N ALA A 568 -14.25 24.35 -13.77
CA ALA A 568 -15.15 23.52 -12.97
C ALA A 568 -16.43 23.14 -13.75
N ALA A 569 -17.01 24.06 -14.48
CA ALA A 569 -18.19 23.80 -15.30
C ALA A 569 -17.93 22.82 -16.46
N LEU A 570 -16.78 22.94 -17.13
CA LEU A 570 -16.36 22.00 -18.17
C LEU A 570 -16.10 20.60 -17.61
N ALA A 571 -15.46 20.50 -16.46
CA ALA A 571 -15.18 19.22 -15.82
C ALA A 571 -16.48 18.53 -15.36
N ALA A 572 -17.43 19.25 -14.79
CA ALA A 572 -18.73 18.72 -14.37
C ALA A 572 -19.59 18.20 -15.53
N GLY A 573 -19.43 18.78 -16.73
CA GLY A 573 -20.13 18.35 -17.95
C GLY A 573 -19.42 17.25 -18.75
N SER A 574 -18.27 16.75 -18.28
CA SER A 574 -17.44 15.79 -19.01
C SER A 574 -17.29 14.47 -18.26
N HIS A 575 -17.39 13.36 -18.98
CA HIS A 575 -17.01 12.04 -18.49
C HIS A 575 -15.52 11.74 -18.70
N ASP A 576 -14.74 12.72 -19.17
CA ASP A 576 -13.30 12.55 -19.44
C ASP A 576 -12.50 12.71 -18.14
N THR A 577 -11.94 11.60 -17.68
CA THR A 577 -11.20 11.52 -16.43
C THR A 577 -9.80 12.14 -16.46
N ARG A 578 -9.31 12.59 -17.63
CA ARG A 578 -7.97 13.19 -17.77
C ARG A 578 -7.82 14.54 -17.06
N SER A 579 -8.90 15.22 -16.71
CA SER A 579 -8.88 16.45 -15.91
C SER A 579 -9.04 16.22 -14.40
N LEU A 580 -9.44 15.02 -13.98
CA LEU A 580 -9.70 14.69 -12.57
C LEU A 580 -8.48 14.91 -11.64
N PRO A 581 -7.22 14.64 -12.05
CA PRO A 581 -6.08 14.89 -11.19
C PRO A 581 -5.94 16.34 -10.73
N LEU A 582 -6.49 17.28 -11.48
CA LEU A 582 -6.48 18.70 -11.13
C LEU A 582 -7.49 19.08 -10.05
N GLN A 583 -8.51 18.23 -9.80
CA GLN A 583 -9.62 18.59 -8.92
C GLN A 583 -10.12 20.03 -9.16
N PRO A 584 -10.83 20.31 -10.27
CA PRO A 584 -11.22 21.69 -10.63
C PRO A 584 -12.01 22.41 -9.55
N LYS A 585 -12.73 21.69 -8.68
CA LYS A 585 -13.43 22.24 -7.52
C LYS A 585 -12.47 22.77 -6.45
N PHE A 586 -11.33 22.10 -6.25
CA PHE A 586 -10.26 22.61 -5.37
C PHE A 586 -9.73 23.95 -5.86
N PHE A 587 -9.40 24.05 -7.15
CA PHE A 587 -8.92 25.31 -7.72
C PHE A 587 -10.01 26.39 -7.77
N LEU A 588 -11.28 25.99 -7.90
CA LEU A 588 -12.40 26.93 -7.73
C LEU A 588 -12.43 27.47 -6.29
N GLY A 589 -12.27 26.62 -5.30
CA GLY A 589 -12.17 27.02 -3.89
C GLY A 589 -11.03 28.02 -3.66
N LEU A 590 -9.84 27.78 -4.21
CA LEU A 590 -8.71 28.72 -4.14
C LEU A 590 -9.07 30.09 -4.74
N ALA A 591 -9.66 30.13 -5.92
CA ALA A 591 -10.01 31.38 -6.58
C ALA A 591 -11.16 32.14 -5.87
N LEU A 592 -12.09 31.42 -5.25
CA LEU A 592 -13.14 32.00 -4.39
C LEU A 592 -12.55 32.59 -3.13
N PHE A 593 -11.62 31.87 -2.48
CA PHE A 593 -10.92 32.35 -1.30
C PHE A 593 -10.12 33.63 -1.58
N ASP A 594 -9.40 33.66 -2.70
CA ASP A 594 -8.66 34.86 -3.16
C ASP A 594 -9.58 36.05 -3.45
N CYS A 595 -10.88 35.82 -3.70
CA CYS A 595 -11.90 36.86 -3.89
C CYS A 595 -12.66 37.20 -2.60
N ASP A 596 -12.24 36.72 -1.44
CA ASP A 596 -12.91 36.90 -0.14
C ASP A 596 -14.30 36.26 -0.03
N LEU A 597 -14.58 35.30 -0.91
CA LEU A 597 -15.85 34.52 -0.92
C LEU A 597 -15.66 33.23 -0.12
N VAL A 598 -15.36 33.39 1.18
CA VAL A 598 -14.85 32.29 2.03
C VAL A 598 -15.87 31.16 2.19
N ASP A 599 -17.16 31.48 2.37
CA ASP A 599 -18.22 30.46 2.50
C ASP A 599 -18.38 29.62 1.23
N GLU A 600 -18.34 30.28 0.05
CA GLU A 600 -18.37 29.58 -1.24
C GLU A 600 -17.10 28.73 -1.45
N ALA A 601 -15.94 29.23 -0.99
CA ALA A 601 -14.68 28.50 -1.07
C ALA A 601 -14.74 27.21 -0.24
N ARG A 602 -15.23 27.28 1.00
CA ARG A 602 -15.41 26.10 1.87
C ARG A 602 -16.40 25.10 1.25
N ALA A 603 -17.49 25.56 0.68
CA ALA A 603 -18.42 24.68 -0.03
C ALA A 603 -17.72 23.95 -1.18
N ALA A 604 -16.92 24.66 -1.99
CA ALA A 604 -16.17 24.08 -3.10
C ALA A 604 -15.10 23.07 -2.64
N TYR A 605 -14.39 23.34 -1.52
CA TYR A 605 -13.44 22.38 -0.94
C TYR A 605 -14.12 21.12 -0.40
N ARG A 606 -15.27 21.25 0.29
CA ARG A 606 -16.06 20.11 0.76
C ARG A 606 -16.59 19.29 -0.40
N GLU A 607 -17.11 19.94 -1.44
CA GLU A 607 -17.51 19.25 -2.66
C GLU A 607 -16.32 18.55 -3.35
N ALA A 608 -15.09 19.10 -3.26
CA ALA A 608 -13.90 18.45 -3.78
C ALA A 608 -13.50 17.23 -2.94
N LEU A 609 -13.75 17.23 -1.62
CA LEU A 609 -13.53 16.09 -0.73
C LEU A 609 -14.60 15.00 -0.92
N ASP A 610 -15.86 15.39 -1.12
CA ASP A 610 -17.00 14.49 -1.31
C ASP A 610 -17.09 13.91 -2.74
N ASP A 611 -16.34 14.45 -3.69
CA ASP A 611 -16.40 14.01 -5.08
C ASP A 611 -15.93 12.56 -5.18
N GLU A 612 -16.78 11.69 -5.70
CA GLU A 612 -16.49 10.26 -5.91
C GLU A 612 -15.21 10.01 -6.75
N PHE A 613 -14.82 11.02 -7.51
CA PHE A 613 -13.60 11.04 -8.32
C PHE A 613 -12.49 11.88 -7.70
N SER A 614 -12.65 12.32 -6.44
CA SER A 614 -11.64 13.11 -5.72
C SER A 614 -10.34 12.32 -5.66
N SER A 615 -9.33 12.87 -6.30
CA SER A 615 -8.01 12.28 -6.29
C SER A 615 -7.35 12.55 -4.94
N GLY A 616 -6.85 11.52 -4.28
CA GLY A 616 -6.00 11.68 -3.08
C GLY A 616 -4.75 12.54 -3.33
N PHE A 617 -4.51 12.92 -4.60
CA PHE A 617 -3.38 13.77 -5.01
C PHE A 617 -3.43 15.15 -4.35
N LEU A 618 -4.59 15.81 -4.31
CA LEU A 618 -4.78 17.12 -3.69
C LEU A 618 -5.51 17.04 -2.33
N LEU A 619 -5.63 15.87 -1.73
CA LEU A 619 -6.32 15.73 -0.43
C LEU A 619 -5.68 16.58 0.65
N SER A 620 -4.35 16.50 0.81
CA SER A 620 -3.61 17.30 1.79
C SER A 620 -3.79 18.79 1.56
N GLU A 621 -3.77 19.21 0.29
CA GLU A 621 -4.00 20.59 -0.14
C GLU A 621 -5.44 21.03 0.17
N THR A 622 -6.42 20.19 -0.16
CA THR A 622 -7.85 20.52 0.04
C THR A 622 -8.18 20.62 1.53
N LEU A 623 -7.75 19.65 2.35
CA LEU A 623 -7.94 19.68 3.81
C LEU A 623 -7.29 20.90 4.45
N THR A 624 -6.04 21.23 4.04
CA THR A 624 -5.32 22.37 4.59
C THR A 624 -5.95 23.69 4.20
N ASN A 625 -6.44 23.82 2.97
CA ASN A 625 -7.07 25.08 2.48
C ASN A 625 -8.51 25.25 3.01
N ASP A 626 -9.31 24.18 3.17
CA ASP A 626 -10.59 24.30 3.89
C ASP A 626 -10.40 24.71 5.35
N ALA A 627 -9.42 24.11 6.02
CA ALA A 627 -9.07 24.48 7.39
C ALA A 627 -8.51 25.90 7.51
N GLN A 628 -7.77 26.38 6.51
CA GLN A 628 -7.35 27.77 6.43
C GLN A 628 -8.55 28.70 6.26
N ALA A 629 -9.51 28.34 5.46
CA ALA A 629 -10.75 29.10 5.27
C ALA A 629 -11.58 29.14 6.56
N ALA A 630 -11.68 28.00 7.28
CA ALA A 630 -12.30 27.95 8.61
C ALA A 630 -11.58 28.86 9.63
N PHE A 631 -10.25 28.87 9.62
CA PHE A 631 -9.45 29.77 10.46
C PHE A 631 -9.79 31.26 10.22
N VAL A 632 -9.88 31.67 8.94
CA VAL A 632 -10.12 33.08 8.57
C VAL A 632 -11.48 33.57 9.06
N ILE A 633 -12.53 32.74 9.05
CA ILE A 633 -13.85 33.11 9.57
C ILE A 633 -14.01 32.89 11.08
N GLY A 634 -12.96 32.44 11.78
CA GLY A 634 -12.95 32.30 13.21
C GLY A 634 -13.46 30.92 13.74
N GLU A 635 -13.72 29.97 12.87
CA GLU A 635 -14.12 28.61 13.22
C GLU A 635 -12.88 27.74 13.58
N TRP A 636 -12.18 28.11 14.65
CA TRP A 636 -10.90 27.50 15.01
C TRP A 636 -11.05 26.05 15.50
N GLU A 637 -12.20 25.69 16.06
CA GLU A 637 -12.52 24.32 16.48
C GLU A 637 -12.54 23.36 15.28
N ASP A 638 -13.01 23.82 14.12
CA ASP A 638 -13.00 23.06 12.86
C ASP A 638 -11.63 23.13 12.17
N ALA A 639 -10.95 24.29 12.25
CA ALA A 639 -9.67 24.50 11.58
C ALA A 639 -8.56 23.57 12.11
N VAL A 640 -8.45 23.38 13.43
CA VAL A 640 -7.34 22.62 14.03
C VAL A 640 -7.34 21.14 13.62
N PRO A 641 -8.48 20.40 13.67
CA PRO A 641 -8.53 19.03 13.16
C PRO A 641 -8.19 18.92 11.68
N GLY A 642 -8.73 19.81 10.85
CA GLY A 642 -8.44 19.85 9.42
C GLY A 642 -6.96 20.11 9.10
N LEU A 643 -6.30 21.03 9.83
CA LEU A 643 -4.87 21.28 9.71
C LEU A 643 -4.04 20.06 10.12
N ILE A 644 -4.45 19.35 11.17
CA ILE A 644 -3.75 18.11 11.60
C ILE A 644 -3.89 17.05 10.51
N ALA A 645 -5.08 16.79 10.02
CA ALA A 645 -5.35 15.79 8.98
C ALA A 645 -4.62 16.13 7.67
N GLY A 646 -4.70 17.40 7.22
CA GLY A 646 -4.00 17.86 6.02
C GLY A 646 -2.48 17.79 6.15
N GLY A 647 -1.94 18.16 7.32
CA GLY A 647 -0.50 18.06 7.64
C GLY A 647 -0.01 16.62 7.66
N GLN A 648 -0.79 15.69 8.21
CA GLN A 648 -0.46 14.26 8.22
C GLN A 648 -0.49 13.69 6.80
N ALA A 649 -1.53 13.96 6.03
CA ALA A 649 -1.61 13.55 4.63
C ALA A 649 -0.46 14.11 3.78
N ALA A 650 -0.01 15.34 4.07
CA ALA A 650 1.15 15.94 3.43
C ALA A 650 2.45 15.23 3.81
N GLN A 651 2.61 14.85 5.08
CA GLN A 651 3.78 14.13 5.57
C GLN A 651 3.89 12.75 4.94
N ASP A 652 2.78 12.03 4.82
CA ASP A 652 2.72 10.71 4.20
C ASP A 652 3.12 10.76 2.71
N LYS A 653 2.86 11.89 2.04
CA LYS A 653 3.28 12.17 0.66
C LYS A 653 4.68 12.75 0.53
N GLY A 654 5.35 13.09 1.63
CA GLY A 654 6.64 13.78 1.63
C GLY A 654 6.56 15.27 1.24
N ASN A 655 5.36 15.88 1.25
CA ASN A 655 5.16 17.30 0.92
C ASN A 655 5.47 18.21 2.12
N GLN A 656 6.76 18.46 2.35
CA GLN A 656 7.23 19.28 3.49
C GLN A 656 6.71 20.72 3.49
N ILE A 657 6.33 21.25 2.32
CA ILE A 657 5.78 22.61 2.19
C ILE A 657 4.42 22.71 2.91
N LEU A 658 3.54 21.76 2.66
CA LEU A 658 2.22 21.73 3.31
C LEU A 658 2.29 21.33 4.79
N VAL A 659 3.24 20.46 5.15
CA VAL A 659 3.51 20.17 6.58
C VAL A 659 3.85 21.45 7.32
N ALA A 660 4.79 22.24 6.79
CA ALA A 660 5.19 23.52 7.38
C ALA A 660 4.02 24.52 7.42
N GLN A 661 3.19 24.59 6.37
CA GLN A 661 1.99 25.43 6.34
C GLN A 661 0.98 25.06 7.43
N SER A 662 0.68 23.78 7.57
CA SER A 662 -0.19 23.26 8.64
C SER A 662 0.33 23.65 10.02
N LEU A 663 1.62 23.47 10.26
CA LEU A 663 2.27 23.87 11.52
C LEU A 663 2.18 25.38 11.75
N ALA A 664 2.33 26.20 10.71
CA ALA A 664 2.25 27.66 10.82
C ALA A 664 0.86 28.13 11.28
N TYR A 665 -0.21 27.67 10.64
CA TYR A 665 -1.58 28.01 11.07
C TYR A 665 -1.88 27.53 12.48
N ARG A 666 -1.46 26.32 12.84
CA ARG A 666 -1.62 25.81 14.21
C ARG A 666 -0.82 26.63 15.22
N THR A 667 0.38 27.09 14.88
CA THR A 667 1.19 28.00 15.71
C THR A 667 0.45 29.33 15.93
N ILE A 668 -0.15 29.91 14.87
CA ILE A 668 -0.93 31.17 14.96
C ILE A 668 -2.12 30.97 15.92
N ILE A 669 -2.88 29.90 15.76
CA ILE A 669 -4.03 29.60 16.62
C ILE A 669 -3.59 29.42 18.08
N ALA A 670 -2.59 28.58 18.33
CA ALA A 670 -2.08 28.35 19.69
C ALA A 670 -1.56 29.64 20.35
N THR A 671 -0.85 30.50 19.59
CA THR A 671 -0.40 31.80 20.07
C THR A 671 -1.57 32.71 20.44
N ALA A 672 -2.60 32.77 19.58
CA ALA A 672 -3.79 33.58 19.82
C ALA A 672 -4.61 33.09 21.02
N MET A 673 -4.62 31.78 21.27
CA MET A 673 -5.26 31.16 22.44
C MET A 673 -4.43 31.30 23.73
N GLY A 674 -3.21 31.82 23.64
CA GLY A 674 -2.29 31.98 24.79
C GLY A 674 -1.56 30.71 25.21
N ASP A 675 -1.65 29.62 24.44
CA ASP A 675 -0.87 28.41 24.66
C ASP A 675 0.53 28.52 24.02
N HIS A 676 1.35 29.34 24.68
CA HIS A 676 2.72 29.63 24.19
C HIS A 676 3.60 28.39 24.16
N ARG A 677 3.33 27.38 25.01
CA ARG A 677 4.09 26.13 25.01
C ARG A 677 3.82 25.33 23.73
N ALA A 678 2.56 25.08 23.44
CA ALA A 678 2.20 24.39 22.20
C ALA A 678 2.65 25.16 20.96
N ALA A 679 2.51 26.51 20.98
CA ALA A 679 2.96 27.35 19.89
C ALA A 679 4.48 27.23 19.64
N SER A 680 5.30 27.19 20.72
CA SER A 680 6.76 27.07 20.61
C SER A 680 7.19 25.69 20.10
N GLU A 681 6.53 24.60 20.55
CA GLU A 681 6.76 23.24 20.05
C GLU A 681 6.45 23.14 18.55
N LEU A 682 5.33 23.70 18.09
CA LEU A 682 4.94 23.72 16.68
C LEU A 682 5.89 24.59 15.83
N ALA A 683 6.28 25.76 16.35
CA ALA A 683 7.21 26.67 15.65
C ALA A 683 8.60 26.06 15.47
N GLY A 684 9.04 25.17 16.38
CA GLY A 684 10.27 24.40 16.22
C GLY A 684 10.31 23.55 14.95
N GLY A 685 9.18 23.01 14.53
CA GLY A 685 9.03 22.27 13.26
C GLY A 685 9.12 23.16 12.01
N ILE A 686 8.91 24.48 12.13
CA ILE A 686 8.95 25.44 11.02
C ILE A 686 10.37 26.01 10.79
N ALA A 687 11.18 26.13 11.85
CA ALA A 687 12.46 26.84 11.82
C ALA A 687 13.41 26.34 10.73
N GLY A 688 13.52 25.01 10.56
CA GLY A 688 14.34 24.42 9.50
C GLY A 688 13.89 24.77 8.08
N SER A 689 12.60 25.05 7.88
CA SER A 689 12.04 25.45 6.58
C SER A 689 12.37 26.90 6.24
N LEU A 690 12.58 27.77 7.23
CA LEU A 690 13.00 29.17 7.04
C LEU A 690 14.49 29.30 6.79
N GLU A 691 15.33 28.44 7.37
CA GLU A 691 16.80 28.52 7.27
C GLU A 691 17.36 27.87 6.00
N GLY A 692 16.64 26.90 5.39
CA GLY A 692 17.14 26.04 4.31
C GLY A 692 17.29 26.67 2.92
N GLY A 693 17.09 28.00 2.75
CA GLY A 693 17.28 28.72 1.48
C GLY A 693 16.33 28.34 0.35
N GLN A 694 15.54 27.28 0.50
CA GLN A 694 14.42 26.89 -0.37
C GLN A 694 13.16 27.61 0.08
N LEU A 695 13.17 28.92 0.04
CA LEU A 695 12.00 29.72 0.38
C LEU A 695 10.88 29.42 -0.60
N SER A 696 9.95 28.67 -0.11
CA SER A 696 8.76 28.24 -0.83
C SER A 696 7.72 29.36 -0.83
N TYR A 697 6.74 29.16 -1.67
CA TYR A 697 5.48 29.87 -1.76
C TYR A 697 4.86 30.30 -0.39
N ASN A 698 5.11 29.54 0.67
CA ASN A 698 4.51 29.74 2.00
C ASN A 698 5.41 30.51 2.98
N ALA A 699 6.53 31.09 2.52
CA ALA A 699 7.45 31.82 3.41
C ALA A 699 6.76 32.92 4.24
N GLY A 700 5.77 33.60 3.66
CA GLY A 700 5.00 34.64 4.33
C GLY A 700 4.26 34.14 5.57
N ILE A 701 3.48 33.07 5.44
CA ILE A 701 2.71 32.54 6.56
C ILE A 701 3.61 31.90 7.64
N LEU A 702 4.72 31.26 7.22
CA LEU A 702 5.70 30.71 8.15
C LEU A 702 6.36 31.80 8.98
N ALA A 703 6.80 32.89 8.32
CA ALA A 703 7.39 34.04 8.99
C ALA A 703 6.38 34.74 9.91
N PHE A 704 5.13 34.88 9.48
CA PHE A 704 4.06 35.49 10.27
C PHE A 704 3.77 34.69 11.54
N ALA A 705 3.69 33.35 11.44
CA ALA A 705 3.48 32.48 12.58
C ALA A 705 4.60 32.62 13.65
N VAL A 706 5.86 32.56 13.20
CA VAL A 706 7.02 32.69 14.10
C VAL A 706 7.13 34.09 14.66
N ALA A 707 6.89 35.14 13.85
CA ALA A 707 6.89 36.52 14.32
C ALA A 707 5.80 36.81 15.36
N GLY A 708 4.60 36.29 15.16
CA GLY A 708 3.50 36.37 16.12
C GLY A 708 3.86 35.78 17.48
N LEU A 709 4.45 34.59 17.49
CA LEU A 709 4.94 33.94 18.71
C LEU A 709 6.04 34.78 19.39
N LYS A 710 7.05 35.21 18.65
CA LYS A 710 8.11 36.09 19.18
C LYS A 710 7.57 37.38 19.82
N ALA A 711 6.59 38.00 19.16
CA ALA A 711 5.94 39.19 19.71
C ALA A 711 5.18 38.91 21.01
N ALA A 712 4.49 37.75 21.10
CA ALA A 712 3.79 37.32 22.29
C ALA A 712 4.73 36.96 23.44
N GLU A 713 5.91 36.44 23.15
CA GLU A 713 7.01 36.19 24.12
C GLU A 713 7.79 37.47 24.51
N GLY A 714 7.49 38.62 23.89
CA GLY A 714 8.13 39.90 24.18
C GLY A 714 9.30 40.26 23.27
N ASP A 715 9.74 39.39 22.38
CA ASP A 715 10.79 39.66 21.38
C ASP A 715 10.23 40.43 20.17
N ARG A 716 9.86 41.70 20.43
CA ARG A 716 9.28 42.60 19.39
C ARG A 716 10.26 42.92 18.26
N GLN A 717 11.54 43.02 18.58
CA GLN A 717 12.57 43.34 17.58
C GLN A 717 12.78 42.15 16.64
N GLY A 718 12.92 40.93 17.17
CA GLY A 718 13.02 39.73 16.35
C GLY A 718 11.79 39.48 15.49
N ALA A 719 10.59 39.78 16.01
CA ALA A 719 9.36 39.73 15.22
C ALA A 719 9.37 40.71 14.03
N TYR A 720 9.75 41.97 14.31
CA TYR A 720 9.85 43.02 13.27
C TYR A 720 10.90 42.66 12.19
N ASP A 721 12.06 42.22 12.59
CA ASP A 721 13.16 41.88 11.67
C ASP A 721 12.75 40.70 10.75
N LEU A 722 12.03 39.71 11.28
CA LEU A 722 11.52 38.57 10.49
C LEU A 722 10.45 39.00 9.49
N LEU A 723 9.49 39.86 9.89
CA LEU A 723 8.47 40.38 9.00
C LEU A 723 9.05 41.29 7.92
N LEU A 724 10.02 42.12 8.28
CA LEU A 724 10.70 42.98 7.33
C LEU A 724 11.50 42.18 6.30
N TRP A 725 12.16 41.11 6.74
CA TRP A 725 12.83 40.17 5.86
C TRP A 725 11.84 39.53 4.86
N CYS A 726 10.71 39.05 5.34
CA CYS A 726 9.68 38.48 4.50
C CYS A 726 9.13 39.46 3.47
N TRP A 727 8.82 40.70 3.91
CA TRP A 727 8.33 41.75 3.02
C TRP A 727 9.34 42.10 1.91
N ARG A 728 10.64 42.18 2.23
CA ARG A 728 11.70 42.43 1.24
C ARG A 728 11.82 41.28 0.25
N PHE A 729 11.62 40.06 0.71
CA PHE A 729 11.66 38.88 -0.12
C PHE A 729 10.51 38.87 -1.14
N ASP A 730 9.28 39.15 -0.73
CA ASP A 730 8.12 39.21 -1.59
C ASP A 730 8.19 40.38 -2.60
N ALA A 731 8.65 41.55 -2.15
CA ALA A 731 8.82 42.69 -3.02
C ALA A 731 9.87 42.44 -4.12
N ALA A 732 10.94 41.70 -3.83
CA ALA A 732 11.97 41.36 -4.81
C ALA A 732 11.42 40.40 -5.91
N ARG A 733 10.42 39.58 -5.62
CA ARG A 733 9.81 38.62 -6.55
C ARG A 733 8.61 39.15 -7.30
N GLN A 734 8.19 40.38 -7.04
CA GLN A 734 6.97 40.99 -7.62
C GLN A 734 5.71 40.12 -7.46
N CYS A 735 5.70 39.22 -6.48
CA CYS A 735 4.59 38.37 -6.16
C CYS A 735 3.83 38.95 -4.98
N ARG A 736 2.51 39.05 -5.08
CA ARG A 736 1.65 39.34 -3.94
C ARG A 736 1.19 38.02 -3.35
N PHE A 737 1.89 37.56 -2.32
CA PHE A 737 1.55 36.30 -1.67
C PHE A 737 0.54 36.47 -0.53
N TYR A 738 0.29 37.70 -0.04
CA TYR A 738 -0.79 38.07 0.92
C TYR A 738 -0.98 39.59 1.00
#